data_086d731fa11f4ff6b3683c1936689a9d
#
_entry.id   086d731fa11f4ff6b3683c1936689a9d
#
_cell.length_a   1.000
_cell.length_b   1.000
_cell.length_c   1.000
_cell.angle_alpha   90.00
_cell.angle_beta   90.00
_cell.angle_gamma   90.00
#
_symmetry.space_group_name_H-M   'P 1'
#
loop_
_entity.id
_entity.type
_entity.pdbx_description
1 polymer ?
#
loop_
_entity_poly.entity_id
_entity_poly.type
_entity_poly.pdbx_seq_one_letter_code
_entity_poly.pdbx_strand_id
1 'polypeptide(L)'
;MKREFKTSSEFSPPRTAGQEPPLAREEVVHVEMTTTLAGSTRVVSGHERPNASHRRWRVQSKRNAVKASRCSVEQQKRNNNHNRRQQQQQQQQLGEAIHSSSSSNYHRRQLIAKNRRHVQRLSAVAPQHEFRASTETSTDFEAQERQILFLVPYRERLLLEPTLEGKIDIVDASETVQAFMNSKTDLVEKVMPSLSKTEQYLIKVTVLCGQQHVFSRFAAQNPESEASLSKLLTTLGKVEVFYDMIGGIVGYQTVALELMHESFGGPPAAIHADKDCHGLDCVPSYEDNDEDKNVSKSCDDSECDMSLHVPSGPDLREGDGEFARKAARKGIEALPEMCEIYPLGGAGDRLGLLDPENGEALPAAFLPYNGRPLLEGLIRDVRAREWLYYKIKASSPDVFDDEEIEKASKLVTPIAIMTSMAKGNHRRISKFMNDSNWFGRGSDNFRLFEQPLVPVLTTRGGEWISASSSEDKGENYSCDIALKPGGHGALWKLMYDEGVFDWLEQQKRTGGVVRQITNPMAGTDTTLLALSGLGRQDNKALGFVSCERAVGASEGINVLVEKTNQVTKERWYGVSNVEYTELDKLGISDEPAENSGAEESAYPANTNVLYVGLKHIRDTLTSSPRAAFPGMLINLSKAVKKDGTKGGRLECSMQNIADALMRKSPGKLTKKDWMNLPTFVLFTLRRRVTSSAKRQRKLDDKSLAQTPDGSFLDLLLNASDMLSKCSIEHPPPDDGSAERYLNTGPGFIFAIHPAMGPLWDIIAQKLRGGSIARKSEVKLEIAELNWENVRVAGSLLITCTNVTGEGTMSDIDCGRARIVDVDVLNAGIDWENEGNVYWSAMYSRDESAEIVLHGNAEIDIEGCALRGNCAYEVPNGKRLVIRSVNGDAGCLSETYEDIVPGVPSWRWKYAFGGKDDIQSDLVKLHL
;
A
#
# COMPACT_ATOMS: atom_id res chain seq x y z
N MET A 1 -43.61 40.89 -9.52
CA MET A 1 -45.01 40.53 -9.85
C MET A 1 -45.29 39.20 -9.16
N LYS A 2 -46.22 39.25 -8.25
CA LYS A 2 -46.74 38.13 -7.46
C LYS A 2 -47.54 37.17 -8.33
N ARG A 3 -47.53 35.88 -8.01
CA ARG A 3 -48.74 35.08 -7.81
C ARG A 3 -48.39 33.74 -7.13
N GLU A 4 -48.87 33.64 -5.90
CA GLU A 4 -49.17 32.47 -5.08
C GLU A 4 -50.34 31.67 -5.64
N PHE A 5 -50.43 30.36 -5.29
CA PHE A 5 -51.66 29.66 -4.82
C PHE A 5 -51.15 28.27 -4.35
N LYS A 6 -51.10 27.94 -3.06
CA LYS A 6 -52.08 27.47 -2.05
C LYS A 6 -52.80 26.15 -2.38
N THR A 7 -52.41 25.11 -1.60
CA THR A 7 -53.14 24.25 -0.63
C THR A 7 -54.22 23.32 -1.20
N SER A 8 -54.28 22.06 -0.87
CA SER A 8 -54.62 21.27 0.34
C SER A 8 -55.13 19.91 -0.15
N SER A 9 -55.20 18.77 0.43
CA SER A 9 -55.44 18.26 1.77
C SER A 9 -55.44 16.73 1.77
N GLU A 10 -54.99 16.13 2.85
CA GLU A 10 -55.45 14.94 3.58
C GLU A 10 -56.30 13.87 2.89
N PHE A 11 -55.88 12.62 3.05
CA PHE A 11 -56.75 11.54 3.62
C PHE A 11 -55.94 10.23 3.81
N SER A 12 -55.96 9.67 5.03
CA SER A 12 -55.65 8.27 5.39
C SER A 12 -56.91 7.68 6.07
N PRO A 13 -56.88 6.38 6.47
CA PRO A 13 -56.81 5.11 5.74
C PRO A 13 -58.16 4.33 5.83
N PRO A 14 -58.27 3.03 5.53
CA PRO A 14 -58.32 2.03 6.61
C PRO A 14 -57.65 0.65 6.34
N ARG A 15 -57.29 -0.02 7.45
CA ARG A 15 -56.84 -1.40 7.60
C ARG A 15 -57.89 -2.42 7.18
N THR A 16 -57.47 -3.54 6.58
CA THR A 16 -58.02 -4.90 6.91
C THR A 16 -56.96 -5.96 6.67
N ALA A 17 -57.10 -7.01 7.47
CA ALA A 17 -56.18 -8.10 7.75
C ALA A 17 -56.16 -9.21 6.68
N GLY A 18 -55.04 -9.96 6.66
CA GLY A 18 -55.08 -11.42 6.53
C GLY A 18 -54.57 -11.97 5.21
N GLN A 19 -53.46 -12.62 5.32
CA GLN A 19 -53.01 -13.92 4.77
C GLN A 19 -51.57 -13.89 4.23
N GLU A 20 -50.73 -14.67 4.89
CA GLU A 20 -49.41 -15.07 4.40
C GLU A 20 -49.53 -15.97 3.16
N PRO A 21 -48.61 -15.88 2.20
CA PRO A 21 -48.28 -17.01 1.32
C PRO A 21 -46.86 -17.52 1.57
N PRO A 22 -46.52 -18.73 1.13
CA PRO A 22 -45.48 -19.57 1.68
C PRO A 22 -44.12 -19.29 1.10
N LEU A 23 -43.09 -19.64 1.92
CA LEU A 23 -41.68 -19.68 1.65
C LEU A 23 -41.31 -20.30 0.30
N ALA A 24 -40.74 -19.52 -0.58
CA ALA A 24 -40.02 -19.99 -1.76
C ALA A 24 -38.59 -20.36 -1.37
N ARG A 25 -38.21 -21.59 -1.68
CA ARG A 25 -36.83 -22.11 -1.55
C ARG A 25 -35.92 -21.36 -2.52
N GLU A 26 -34.85 -20.77 -2.03
CA GLU A 26 -33.70 -20.36 -2.84
C GLU A 26 -32.98 -21.60 -3.37
N GLU A 27 -32.99 -21.77 -4.68
CA GLU A 27 -32.09 -22.67 -5.38
C GLU A 27 -30.70 -21.98 -5.47
N VAL A 28 -29.74 -22.59 -4.82
CA VAL A 28 -28.33 -22.23 -4.96
C VAL A 28 -27.84 -22.80 -6.29
N VAL A 29 -27.61 -21.92 -7.26
CA VAL A 29 -26.94 -22.30 -8.51
C VAL A 29 -25.44 -22.40 -8.24
N HIS A 30 -24.94 -23.62 -8.14
CA HIS A 30 -23.53 -23.93 -8.21
C HIS A 30 -23.04 -23.75 -9.66
N VAL A 31 -22.19 -22.77 -9.90
CA VAL A 31 -21.42 -22.68 -11.16
C VAL A 31 -20.08 -23.38 -10.94
N GLU A 32 -19.97 -24.60 -11.42
CA GLU A 32 -18.69 -25.30 -11.58
C GLU A 32 -17.90 -24.68 -12.73
N MET A 33 -16.76 -24.07 -12.45
CA MET A 33 -15.77 -23.73 -13.47
C MET A 33 -14.97 -24.95 -13.86
N THR A 34 -15.36 -25.61 -14.91
CA THR A 34 -14.54 -26.57 -15.63
C THR A 34 -13.80 -25.86 -16.75
N THR A 35 -12.50 -25.73 -16.62
CA THR A 35 -11.59 -25.34 -17.72
C THR A 35 -11.52 -26.47 -18.74
N THR A 36 -12.24 -26.33 -19.84
CA THR A 36 -12.10 -27.20 -21.00
C THR A 36 -11.31 -26.47 -22.09
N LEU A 37 -10.08 -26.91 -22.29
CA LEU A 37 -9.31 -26.67 -23.51
C LEU A 37 -9.96 -27.47 -24.65
N ALA A 38 -10.68 -26.84 -25.54
CA ALA A 38 -11.22 -27.44 -26.73
C ALA A 38 -10.23 -27.26 -27.90
N GLY A 39 -9.41 -28.24 -28.12
CA GLY A 39 -8.70 -28.40 -29.39
C GLY A 39 -9.63 -29.08 -30.41
N SER A 40 -9.98 -28.38 -31.47
CA SER A 40 -10.70 -28.95 -32.59
C SER A 40 -9.77 -29.75 -33.47
N THR A 41 -9.91 -31.08 -33.49
CA THR A 41 -9.26 -31.93 -34.47
C THR A 41 -10.23 -32.32 -35.58
N ARG A 42 -9.93 -31.93 -36.82
CA ARG A 42 -10.57 -32.48 -38.02
C ARG A 42 -10.17 -33.93 -38.19
N VAL A 43 -11.17 -34.80 -38.32
CA VAL A 43 -11.00 -36.21 -38.66
C VAL A 43 -10.79 -36.36 -40.17
N VAL A 44 -9.66 -36.96 -40.54
CA VAL A 44 -9.50 -37.59 -41.86
C VAL A 44 -9.24 -39.07 -41.62
N SER A 45 -10.09 -39.87 -42.22
CA SER A 45 -10.06 -41.35 -42.15
C SER A 45 -8.96 -41.92 -43.05
N GLY A 46 -8.11 -42.77 -42.51
CA GLY A 46 -7.19 -43.63 -43.26
C GLY A 46 -6.71 -44.80 -42.42
N HIS A 47 -7.09 -46.01 -42.81
CA HIS A 47 -6.68 -47.28 -42.21
C HIS A 47 -5.21 -47.55 -42.50
N GLU A 48 -4.41 -47.85 -41.43
CA GLU A 48 -3.29 -48.78 -41.55
C GLU A 48 -2.86 -49.36 -40.18
N ARG A 49 -2.37 -50.60 -40.15
CA ARG A 49 -2.15 -51.45 -38.99
C ARG A 49 -0.83 -51.10 -38.24
N PRO A 50 -0.76 -51.33 -36.92
CA PRO A 50 0.33 -50.85 -36.10
C PRO A 50 1.56 -51.79 -36.10
N ASN A 51 2.74 -51.21 -36.18
CA ASN A 51 4.03 -51.85 -36.09
C ASN A 51 4.63 -51.85 -34.68
N ALA A 52 5.40 -52.85 -34.32
CA ALA A 52 5.76 -53.37 -33.01
C ALA A 52 6.75 -52.53 -32.16
N SER A 53 6.83 -51.20 -32.31
CA SER A 53 7.82 -50.34 -31.57
C SER A 53 7.32 -49.70 -30.28
N HIS A 54 6.02 -49.79 -29.94
CA HIS A 54 5.43 -49.10 -28.77
C HIS A 54 5.63 -49.73 -27.39
N ARG A 55 6.24 -50.96 -27.30
CA ARG A 55 6.44 -51.60 -25.98
C ARG A 55 7.66 -51.12 -25.17
N ARG A 56 8.65 -50.50 -25.81
CA ARG A 56 9.84 -49.98 -25.06
C ARG A 56 9.65 -48.61 -24.38
N TRP A 57 8.76 -47.80 -24.86
CA TRP A 57 8.52 -46.46 -24.28
C TRP A 57 7.71 -46.47 -22.97
N ARG A 58 6.79 -47.40 -22.78
CA ARG A 58 5.98 -47.51 -21.55
C ARG A 58 6.75 -47.96 -20.31
N VAL A 59 7.88 -48.64 -20.47
CA VAL A 59 8.70 -49.06 -19.32
C VAL A 59 9.63 -47.93 -18.87
N GLN A 60 10.02 -47.04 -19.78
CA GLN A 60 10.90 -45.92 -19.47
C GLN A 60 10.15 -44.77 -18.79
N SER A 61 8.89 -44.50 -19.18
CA SER A 61 8.04 -43.49 -18.55
C SER A 61 7.66 -43.84 -17.10
N LYS A 62 7.40 -45.12 -16.80
CA LYS A 62 7.16 -45.56 -15.42
C LYS A 62 8.40 -45.47 -14.51
N ARG A 63 9.62 -45.69 -15.07
CA ARG A 63 10.87 -45.52 -14.28
C ARG A 63 11.20 -44.06 -14.04
N ASN A 64 10.86 -43.14 -14.93
CA ASN A 64 11.06 -41.73 -14.74
C ASN A 64 10.04 -41.12 -13.77
N ALA A 65 8.78 -41.58 -13.77
CA ALA A 65 7.77 -41.16 -12.80
C ALA A 65 8.11 -41.60 -11.36
N VAL A 66 8.66 -42.79 -11.16
CA VAL A 66 9.12 -43.25 -9.84
C VAL A 66 10.40 -42.55 -9.39
N LYS A 67 11.30 -42.11 -10.32
CA LYS A 67 12.43 -41.26 -9.95
C LYS A 67 12.00 -39.83 -9.60
N ALA A 68 11.04 -39.26 -10.31
CA ALA A 68 10.52 -37.94 -10.02
C ALA A 68 9.79 -37.89 -8.65
N SER A 69 9.01 -38.93 -8.30
CA SER A 69 8.33 -39.00 -7.01
C SER A 69 9.31 -39.20 -5.83
N ARG A 70 10.42 -39.91 -6.03
CA ARG A 70 11.48 -40.04 -5.00
C ARG A 70 12.26 -38.73 -4.80
N CYS A 71 12.52 -38.00 -5.89
CA CYS A 71 13.19 -36.69 -5.80
C CYS A 71 12.31 -35.63 -5.08
N SER A 72 10.99 -35.62 -5.31
CA SER A 72 10.07 -34.70 -4.63
C SER A 72 9.94 -35.01 -3.13
N VAL A 73 9.95 -36.28 -2.72
CA VAL A 73 9.90 -36.65 -1.27
C VAL A 73 11.23 -36.34 -0.57
N GLU A 74 12.37 -36.48 -1.22
CA GLU A 74 13.65 -36.07 -0.65
C GLU A 74 13.80 -34.54 -0.61
N GLN A 75 13.25 -33.83 -1.58
CA GLN A 75 13.23 -32.37 -1.59
C GLN A 75 12.28 -31.83 -0.51
N GLN A 76 11.11 -32.44 -0.29
CA GLN A 76 10.23 -32.10 0.84
C GLN A 76 10.87 -32.39 2.19
N LYS A 77 11.64 -33.48 2.34
CA LYS A 77 12.39 -33.74 3.58
C LYS A 77 13.54 -32.76 3.80
N ARG A 78 14.21 -32.30 2.76
CA ARG A 78 15.24 -31.24 2.84
C ARG A 78 14.63 -29.89 3.17
N ASN A 79 13.50 -29.52 2.58
CA ASN A 79 12.78 -28.30 2.89
C ASN A 79 12.22 -28.29 4.32
N ASN A 80 11.67 -29.40 4.80
CA ASN A 80 11.21 -29.51 6.19
C ASN A 80 12.37 -29.43 7.21
N ASN A 81 13.56 -29.94 6.86
CA ASN A 81 14.73 -29.78 7.72
C ASN A 81 15.33 -28.36 7.63
N HIS A 82 15.20 -27.68 6.49
CA HIS A 82 15.60 -26.30 6.33
C HIS A 82 14.69 -25.35 7.12
N ASN A 83 13.39 -25.55 7.03
CA ASN A 83 12.40 -24.78 7.81
C ASN A 83 12.52 -25.02 9.33
N ARG A 84 12.84 -26.23 9.78
CA ARG A 84 13.15 -26.50 11.19
C ARG A 84 14.44 -25.80 11.65
N ARG A 85 15.46 -25.72 10.81
CA ARG A 85 16.70 -24.97 11.10
C ARG A 85 16.46 -23.47 11.08
N GLN A 86 15.63 -22.94 10.17
CA GLN A 86 15.23 -21.53 10.18
C GLN A 86 14.40 -21.17 11.40
N GLN A 87 13.47 -22.02 11.82
CA GLN A 87 12.71 -21.79 13.07
C GLN A 87 13.60 -21.85 14.31
N GLN A 88 14.58 -22.76 14.36
CA GLN A 88 15.56 -22.78 15.43
C GLN A 88 16.52 -21.59 15.40
N GLN A 89 16.93 -21.13 14.21
CA GLN A 89 17.71 -19.89 14.06
C GLN A 89 16.91 -18.64 14.41
N GLN A 90 15.63 -18.58 14.06
CA GLN A 90 14.75 -17.48 14.48
C GLN A 90 14.53 -17.47 16.00
N GLN A 91 14.40 -18.62 16.62
CA GLN A 91 14.31 -18.72 18.10
C GLN A 91 15.65 -18.36 18.78
N GLN A 92 16.77 -18.72 18.18
CA GLN A 92 18.09 -18.27 18.64
C GLN A 92 18.32 -16.79 18.41
N GLN A 93 17.91 -16.25 17.26
CA GLN A 93 18.00 -14.81 16.96
C GLN A 93 17.06 -13.97 17.83
N LEU A 94 15.88 -14.48 18.23
CA LEU A 94 15.07 -13.83 19.25
C LEU A 94 15.75 -13.85 20.64
N GLY A 95 16.46 -14.91 20.96
CA GLY A 95 17.28 -15.00 22.20
C GLY A 95 18.51 -14.10 22.15
N GLU A 96 19.16 -13.96 21.00
CA GLU A 96 20.37 -13.16 20.80
C GLU A 96 20.08 -11.68 20.54
N ALA A 97 18.93 -11.33 19.96
CA ALA A 97 18.47 -9.95 19.83
C ALA A 97 18.21 -9.31 21.21
N ILE A 98 17.91 -10.09 22.22
CA ILE A 98 17.86 -9.63 23.61
C ILE A 98 19.28 -9.34 24.18
N HIS A 99 20.34 -9.91 23.60
CA HIS A 99 21.72 -9.75 24.09
C HIS A 99 22.62 -8.87 23.23
N SER A 100 22.31 -8.53 21.98
CA SER A 100 23.23 -7.84 21.07
C SER A 100 22.94 -6.36 20.78
N SER A 101 22.06 -5.69 21.52
CA SER A 101 21.76 -4.26 21.34
C SER A 101 22.75 -3.34 22.09
N SER A 102 24.05 -3.49 21.88
CA SER A 102 25.06 -2.63 22.53
C SER A 102 25.14 -1.19 21.99
N SER A 103 24.73 -0.92 20.76
CA SER A 103 24.69 0.45 20.20
C SER A 103 23.40 1.20 20.57
N SER A 104 22.25 0.53 20.60
CA SER A 104 20.96 1.07 21.09
C SER A 104 21.03 1.49 22.56
N ASN A 105 21.83 0.78 23.37
CA ASN A 105 22.03 1.09 24.80
C ASN A 105 22.73 2.41 25.07
N TYR A 106 23.52 2.98 24.14
CA TYR A 106 24.21 4.24 24.38
C TYR A 106 23.24 5.44 24.31
N HIS A 107 22.39 5.49 23.31
CA HIS A 107 21.36 6.53 23.17
C HIS A 107 20.25 6.38 24.23
N ARG A 108 19.84 5.15 24.54
CA ARG A 108 18.90 4.86 25.62
C ARG A 108 19.42 5.30 26.99
N ARG A 109 20.75 5.17 27.25
CA ARG A 109 21.37 5.67 28.50
C ARG A 109 21.38 7.19 28.60
N GLN A 110 21.46 7.91 27.52
CA GLN A 110 21.36 9.39 27.54
C GLN A 110 19.93 9.87 27.83
N LEU A 111 18.91 9.22 27.26
CA LEU A 111 17.49 9.48 27.59
C LEU A 111 17.19 9.16 29.08
N ILE A 112 17.69 8.03 29.57
CA ILE A 112 17.55 7.60 30.97
C ILE A 112 18.22 8.60 31.93
N ALA A 113 19.38 9.15 31.57
CA ALA A 113 20.09 10.13 32.42
C ALA A 113 19.36 11.51 32.49
N LYS A 114 18.68 11.93 31.40
CA LYS A 114 17.85 13.13 31.39
C LYS A 114 16.59 12.96 32.26
N ASN A 115 15.91 11.81 32.19
CA ASN A 115 14.69 11.57 32.96
C ASN A 115 14.95 11.29 34.45
N ARG A 116 16.10 10.73 34.85
CA ARG A 116 16.43 10.50 36.26
C ARG A 116 16.34 11.77 37.12
N ARG A 117 16.66 12.94 36.62
CA ARG A 117 16.58 14.21 37.36
C ARG A 117 15.15 14.70 37.57
N HIS A 118 14.21 14.28 36.74
CA HIS A 118 12.80 14.64 36.85
C HIS A 118 12.05 13.72 37.81
N VAL A 119 12.31 12.42 37.76
CA VAL A 119 11.70 11.40 38.62
C VAL A 119 12.06 11.63 40.12
N GLN A 120 13.28 12.09 40.44
CA GLN A 120 13.66 12.41 41.82
C GLN A 120 12.85 13.58 42.45
N ARG A 121 12.16 14.40 41.64
CA ARG A 121 11.28 15.46 42.15
C ARG A 121 9.81 15.01 42.31
N LEU A 122 9.38 13.98 41.63
CA LEU A 122 8.00 13.48 41.66
C LEU A 122 7.79 12.32 42.66
N SER A 123 8.86 11.63 43.08
CA SER A 123 8.77 10.51 44.02
C SER A 123 8.43 10.89 45.46
N ALA A 124 8.24 12.18 45.76
CA ALA A 124 7.90 12.67 47.09
C ALA A 124 6.38 12.80 47.38
N VAL A 125 5.52 12.59 46.38
CA VAL A 125 4.07 12.68 46.57
C VAL A 125 3.37 11.60 45.71
N ALA A 126 3.29 10.40 46.22
CA ALA A 126 2.39 9.37 45.72
C ALA A 126 1.32 9.07 46.77
N PRO A 127 0.03 9.25 46.50
CA PRO A 127 -1.00 8.72 47.38
C PRO A 127 -1.09 7.21 47.19
N GLN A 128 -0.93 6.47 48.27
CA GLN A 128 -1.25 5.05 48.31
C GLN A 128 -2.78 4.88 48.30
N HIS A 129 -3.37 4.84 47.11
CA HIS A 129 -4.73 4.39 46.92
C HIS A 129 -4.80 3.37 45.81
N GLU A 130 -4.78 2.11 46.18
CA GLU A 130 -5.07 1.00 45.31
C GLU A 130 -6.58 0.81 45.11
N PHE A 131 -6.93 0.33 43.94
CA PHE A 131 -8.30 0.13 43.46
C PHE A 131 -9.03 -0.91 44.35
N ARG A 132 -9.89 -0.48 45.26
CA ARG A 132 -10.97 -1.32 45.83
C ARG A 132 -12.22 -1.06 44.98
N ALA A 133 -12.77 -2.12 44.39
CA ALA A 133 -14.06 -2.06 43.71
C ALA A 133 -15.13 -1.56 44.67
N SER A 134 -15.45 -0.29 44.62
CA SER A 134 -16.59 0.29 45.36
C SER A 134 -17.80 0.32 44.41
N THR A 135 -18.89 -0.24 44.89
CA THR A 135 -20.22 -0.26 44.30
C THR A 135 -20.91 1.08 44.44
N GLU A 136 -20.37 2.12 43.85
CA GLU A 136 -21.05 3.41 43.75
C GLU A 136 -21.00 3.86 42.28
N THR A 137 -22.09 4.43 41.82
CA THR A 137 -22.32 4.93 40.46
C THR A 137 -21.38 6.07 40.11
N SER A 138 -20.10 5.77 39.80
CA SER A 138 -19.19 6.71 39.19
C SER A 138 -19.47 6.79 37.69
N THR A 139 -19.37 7.98 37.09
CA THR A 139 -19.44 8.14 35.66
C THR A 139 -18.30 7.38 34.96
N ASP A 140 -18.49 6.90 33.76
CA ASP A 140 -17.46 6.19 32.98
C ASP A 140 -16.15 7.01 32.88
N PHE A 141 -16.27 8.35 32.89
CA PHE A 141 -15.18 9.31 32.86
C PHE A 141 -14.29 9.23 34.11
N GLU A 142 -14.89 9.24 35.33
CA GLU A 142 -14.13 9.11 36.60
C GLU A 142 -13.47 7.72 36.73
N ALA A 143 -14.06 6.70 36.12
CA ALA A 143 -13.47 5.36 36.10
C ALA A 143 -12.22 5.31 35.23
N GLN A 144 -12.25 5.94 34.05
CA GLN A 144 -11.10 6.07 33.17
C GLN A 144 -9.97 6.88 33.82
N GLU A 145 -10.29 8.02 34.40
CA GLU A 145 -9.32 8.87 35.11
C GLU A 145 -8.61 8.12 36.25
N ARG A 146 -9.36 7.38 37.06
CA ARG A 146 -8.77 6.55 38.13
C ARG A 146 -7.84 5.47 37.56
N GLN A 147 -8.20 4.84 36.46
CA GLN A 147 -7.37 3.81 35.83
C GLN A 147 -6.10 4.42 35.22
N ILE A 148 -6.18 5.60 34.59
CA ILE A 148 -5.01 6.34 34.10
C ILE A 148 -4.06 6.66 35.25
N LEU A 149 -4.56 7.29 36.35
CA LEU A 149 -3.77 7.62 37.52
C LEU A 149 -3.11 6.39 38.17
N PHE A 150 -3.76 5.23 38.11
CA PHE A 150 -3.19 3.97 38.59
C PHE A 150 -2.07 3.46 37.67
N LEU A 151 -2.23 3.50 36.34
CA LEU A 151 -1.29 2.91 35.39
C LEU A 151 -0.05 3.79 35.10
N VAL A 152 -0.18 5.11 35.14
CA VAL A 152 0.91 6.05 34.81
C VAL A 152 2.20 5.76 35.59
N PRO A 153 2.19 5.58 36.95
CA PRO A 153 3.41 5.27 37.68
C PRO A 153 4.07 3.96 37.28
N TYR A 154 3.28 2.95 36.92
CA TYR A 154 3.81 1.66 36.42
C TYR A 154 4.42 1.84 35.04
N ARG A 155 3.75 2.55 34.12
CA ARG A 155 4.28 2.89 32.79
C ARG A 155 5.64 3.56 32.88
N GLU A 156 5.78 4.60 33.71
CA GLU A 156 7.03 5.35 33.87
C GLU A 156 8.16 4.47 34.43
N ARG A 157 7.87 3.60 35.40
CA ARG A 157 8.86 2.66 35.95
C ARG A 157 9.27 1.61 34.92
N LEU A 158 8.32 1.03 34.17
CA LEU A 158 8.58 0.03 33.12
C LEU A 158 9.38 0.60 31.95
N LEU A 159 9.18 1.86 31.59
CA LEU A 159 9.99 2.57 30.58
C LEU A 159 11.46 2.70 30.99
N LEU A 160 11.73 2.84 32.28
CA LEU A 160 13.08 3.02 32.80
C LEU A 160 13.80 1.69 33.07
N GLU A 161 13.06 0.59 33.18
CA GLU A 161 13.61 -0.71 33.54
C GLU A 161 14.00 -1.52 32.28
N PRO A 162 15.31 -1.78 32.06
CA PRO A 162 15.77 -2.47 30.85
C PRO A 162 15.69 -4.00 30.94
N THR A 163 15.55 -4.59 32.16
CA THR A 163 15.61 -6.02 32.37
C THR A 163 14.21 -6.63 32.54
N LEU A 164 14.03 -7.86 32.07
CA LEU A 164 12.77 -8.56 32.26
C LEU A 164 12.49 -8.84 33.74
N GLU A 165 13.53 -9.21 34.49
CA GLU A 165 13.44 -9.45 35.93
C GLU A 165 12.99 -8.19 36.66
N GLY A 166 13.59 -7.03 36.39
CA GLY A 166 13.17 -5.78 37.02
C GLY A 166 11.76 -5.37 36.63
N LYS A 167 11.36 -5.63 35.38
CA LYS A 167 9.96 -5.42 34.95
C LYS A 167 8.99 -6.32 35.68
N ILE A 168 9.34 -7.59 35.93
CA ILE A 168 8.53 -8.53 36.71
C ILE A 168 8.41 -8.01 38.14
N ASP A 169 9.49 -7.57 38.78
CA ASP A 169 9.44 -7.04 40.16
C ASP A 169 8.56 -5.80 40.27
N ILE A 170 8.56 -4.92 39.26
CA ILE A 170 7.67 -3.75 39.21
C ILE A 170 6.21 -4.17 39.17
N VAL A 171 5.87 -5.15 38.33
CA VAL A 171 4.48 -5.63 38.16
C VAL A 171 4.01 -6.45 39.39
N ASP A 172 4.89 -7.24 39.97
CA ASP A 172 4.60 -8.05 41.16
C ASP A 172 4.40 -7.18 42.41
N ALA A 173 4.82 -5.93 42.43
CA ALA A 173 4.54 -4.99 43.49
C ALA A 173 3.05 -4.54 43.54
N SER A 174 2.25 -4.86 42.54
CA SER A 174 0.83 -4.49 42.48
C SER A 174 -0.02 -5.47 43.31
N GLU A 175 -0.87 -4.93 44.19
CA GLU A 175 -1.83 -5.72 44.95
C GLU A 175 -2.82 -6.46 44.06
N THR A 176 -3.21 -5.87 42.92
CA THR A 176 -4.09 -6.49 41.90
C THR A 176 -3.45 -7.74 41.32
N VAL A 177 -2.16 -7.65 40.97
CA VAL A 177 -1.41 -8.79 40.43
C VAL A 177 -1.19 -9.84 41.51
N GLN A 178 -0.82 -9.43 42.73
CA GLN A 178 -0.66 -10.35 43.84
C GLN A 178 -1.97 -11.09 44.16
N ALA A 179 -3.11 -10.40 44.21
CA ALA A 179 -4.41 -11.01 44.42
C ALA A 179 -4.75 -12.04 43.32
N PHE A 180 -4.44 -11.75 42.07
CA PHE A 180 -4.61 -12.70 40.98
C PHE A 180 -3.67 -13.89 41.13
N MET A 181 -2.40 -13.70 41.44
CA MET A 181 -1.43 -14.77 41.68
C MET A 181 -1.76 -15.64 42.86
N ASN A 182 -2.45 -15.11 43.88
CA ASN A 182 -2.94 -15.86 45.03
C ASN A 182 -4.29 -16.54 44.73
N SER A 183 -4.91 -16.32 43.59
CA SER A 183 -6.14 -17.00 43.21
C SER A 183 -5.84 -18.47 42.86
N LYS A 184 -6.75 -19.36 43.30
CA LYS A 184 -6.62 -20.80 43.02
C LYS A 184 -7.21 -21.17 41.66
N THR A 185 -6.95 -20.38 40.64
CA THR A 185 -7.41 -20.66 39.27
C THR A 185 -6.52 -21.70 38.58
N ASP A 186 -7.08 -22.46 37.68
CA ASP A 186 -6.36 -23.46 36.89
C ASP A 186 -5.16 -22.85 36.15
N LEU A 187 -5.29 -21.60 35.67
CA LEU A 187 -4.22 -20.87 35.00
C LEU A 187 -3.02 -20.67 35.93
N VAL A 188 -3.29 -20.19 37.16
CA VAL A 188 -2.22 -19.85 38.12
C VAL A 188 -1.57 -21.09 38.70
N GLU A 189 -2.37 -22.09 39.14
CA GLU A 189 -1.84 -23.27 39.82
C GLU A 189 -1.21 -24.30 38.85
N LYS A 190 -1.79 -24.50 37.67
CA LYS A 190 -1.42 -25.62 36.80
C LYS A 190 -0.59 -25.21 35.59
N VAL A 191 -0.79 -24.00 35.04
CA VAL A 191 -0.20 -23.59 33.76
C VAL A 191 0.95 -22.60 33.95
N MET A 192 0.79 -21.52 34.71
CA MET A 192 1.83 -20.52 34.92
C MET A 192 3.19 -21.07 35.34
N PRO A 193 3.32 -22.10 36.17
CA PRO A 193 4.63 -22.65 36.55
C PRO A 193 5.39 -23.28 35.37
N SER A 194 4.71 -23.66 34.27
CA SER A 194 5.32 -24.25 33.09
C SER A 194 5.66 -23.22 32.01
N LEU A 195 5.14 -21.99 32.12
CA LEU A 195 5.38 -20.91 31.16
C LEU A 195 6.75 -20.26 31.36
N SER A 196 7.32 -19.73 30.27
CA SER A 196 8.53 -18.92 30.33
C SER A 196 8.31 -17.63 31.17
N LYS A 197 9.38 -17.04 31.69
CA LYS A 197 9.30 -15.78 32.44
C LYS A 197 8.63 -14.66 31.61
N THR A 198 8.88 -14.61 30.30
CA THR A 198 8.24 -13.64 29.41
C THR A 198 6.72 -13.87 29.34
N GLU A 199 6.26 -15.11 29.18
CA GLU A 199 4.84 -15.42 29.15
C GLU A 199 4.16 -15.13 30.47
N GLN A 200 4.81 -15.46 31.60
CA GLN A 200 4.34 -15.09 32.94
C GLN A 200 4.21 -13.58 33.12
N TYR A 201 5.19 -12.81 32.64
CA TYR A 201 5.16 -11.35 32.62
C TYR A 201 3.98 -10.82 31.81
N LEU A 202 3.73 -11.36 30.59
CA LEU A 202 2.62 -10.96 29.75
C LEU A 202 1.24 -11.19 30.42
N ILE A 203 1.06 -12.29 31.15
CA ILE A 203 -0.16 -12.50 31.92
C ILE A 203 -0.27 -11.46 33.05
N LYS A 204 0.80 -11.21 33.80
CA LYS A 204 0.82 -10.25 34.90
C LYS A 204 0.53 -8.81 34.44
N VAL A 205 1.13 -8.34 33.33
CA VAL A 205 0.84 -7.00 32.80
C VAL A 205 -0.59 -6.89 32.27
N THR A 206 -1.15 -7.96 31.71
CA THR A 206 -2.55 -8.00 31.30
C THR A 206 -3.48 -7.82 32.52
N VAL A 207 -3.18 -8.47 33.64
CA VAL A 207 -3.90 -8.30 34.90
C VAL A 207 -3.70 -6.91 35.49
N LEU A 208 -2.47 -6.36 35.45
CA LEU A 208 -2.16 -4.98 35.89
C LEU A 208 -3.00 -3.96 35.13
N CYS A 209 -3.20 -4.16 33.83
CA CYS A 209 -4.06 -3.32 32.99
C CYS A 209 -5.57 -3.51 33.26
N GLY A 210 -5.97 -4.30 34.27
CA GLY A 210 -7.38 -4.55 34.58
C GLY A 210 -8.08 -5.53 33.62
N GLN A 211 -7.32 -6.30 32.84
CA GLN A 211 -7.86 -7.16 31.77
C GLN A 211 -7.95 -8.66 32.20
N GLN A 212 -8.03 -8.94 33.51
CA GLN A 212 -8.10 -10.31 34.01
C GLN A 212 -9.30 -11.13 33.51
N HIS A 213 -10.35 -10.45 33.05
CA HIS A 213 -11.54 -11.10 32.47
C HIS A 213 -11.19 -11.94 31.21
N VAL A 214 -10.09 -11.63 30.52
CA VAL A 214 -9.58 -12.38 29.36
C VAL A 214 -9.28 -13.83 29.74
N PHE A 215 -8.87 -14.09 30.98
CA PHE A 215 -8.52 -15.40 31.49
C PHE A 215 -9.68 -16.11 32.28
N SER A 216 -10.82 -15.47 32.44
CA SER A 216 -11.94 -15.96 33.25
C SER A 216 -12.54 -17.27 32.75
N ARG A 217 -12.40 -17.60 31.48
CA ARG A 217 -12.92 -18.81 30.84
C ARG A 217 -11.83 -19.85 30.55
N PHE A 218 -10.60 -19.62 30.99
CA PHE A 218 -9.51 -20.55 30.78
C PHE A 218 -9.74 -21.85 31.57
N ALA A 219 -9.56 -23.00 30.91
CA ALA A 219 -9.61 -24.32 31.52
C ALA A 219 -8.32 -25.09 31.19
N ALA A 220 -7.57 -25.47 32.19
CA ALA A 220 -6.39 -26.32 32.04
C ALA A 220 -6.77 -27.70 31.51
N GLN A 221 -5.88 -28.34 30.76
CA GLN A 221 -6.09 -29.63 30.08
C GLN A 221 -7.17 -29.61 28.98
N ASN A 222 -7.65 -28.43 28.57
CA ASN A 222 -8.46 -28.26 27.39
C ASN A 222 -7.55 -27.78 26.24
N PRO A 223 -7.33 -28.58 25.18
CA PRO A 223 -6.40 -28.22 24.09
C PRO A 223 -6.74 -26.91 23.35
N GLU A 224 -8.03 -26.58 23.21
CA GLU A 224 -8.47 -25.33 22.60
C GLU A 224 -8.14 -24.12 23.47
N SER A 225 -8.33 -24.26 24.77
CA SER A 225 -8.00 -23.22 25.76
C SER A 225 -6.50 -22.95 25.82
N GLU A 226 -5.68 -23.99 25.82
CA GLU A 226 -4.23 -23.90 25.84
C GLU A 226 -3.70 -23.29 24.49
N ALA A 227 -4.25 -23.71 23.36
CA ALA A 227 -3.91 -23.15 22.07
C ALA A 227 -4.29 -21.65 21.95
N SER A 228 -5.47 -21.28 22.47
CA SER A 228 -5.94 -19.90 22.52
C SER A 228 -5.04 -19.02 23.41
N LEU A 229 -4.66 -19.51 24.59
CA LEU A 229 -3.73 -18.82 25.48
C LEU A 229 -2.35 -18.64 24.82
N SER A 230 -1.78 -19.67 24.21
CA SER A 230 -0.49 -19.58 23.52
C SER A 230 -0.51 -18.56 22.38
N LYS A 231 -1.58 -18.55 21.60
CA LYS A 231 -1.80 -17.57 20.53
C LYS A 231 -1.92 -16.14 21.08
N LEU A 232 -2.66 -15.96 22.17
CA LEU A 232 -2.79 -14.68 22.85
C LEU A 232 -1.44 -14.18 23.34
N LEU A 233 -0.67 -15.00 24.07
CA LEU A 233 0.64 -14.65 24.61
C LEU A 233 1.65 -14.31 23.50
N THR A 234 1.65 -15.06 22.40
CA THR A 234 2.45 -14.75 21.21
C THR A 234 2.10 -13.36 20.65
N THR A 235 0.81 -13.03 20.57
CA THR A 235 0.35 -11.73 20.06
C THR A 235 0.72 -10.61 21.04
N LEU A 236 0.47 -10.78 22.33
CA LEU A 236 0.81 -9.80 23.37
C LEU A 236 2.32 -9.57 23.46
N GLY A 237 3.14 -10.60 23.24
CA GLY A 237 4.59 -10.44 23.15
C GLY A 237 5.01 -9.49 22.02
N LYS A 238 4.37 -9.58 20.85
CA LYS A 238 4.60 -8.61 19.75
C LYS A 238 4.12 -7.21 20.11
N VAL A 239 3.00 -7.07 20.81
CA VAL A 239 2.48 -5.77 21.30
C VAL A 239 3.43 -5.15 22.32
N GLU A 240 3.93 -5.94 23.28
CA GLU A 240 4.90 -5.48 24.29
C GLU A 240 6.16 -4.90 23.64
N VAL A 241 6.73 -5.62 22.66
CA VAL A 241 7.93 -5.19 21.94
C VAL A 241 7.64 -3.97 21.08
N PHE A 242 6.53 -3.96 20.35
CA PHE A 242 6.20 -2.87 19.46
C PHE A 242 5.98 -1.54 20.18
N TYR A 243 5.32 -1.55 21.35
CA TYR A 243 5.06 -0.35 22.16
C TYR A 243 6.11 -0.10 23.25
N ASP A 244 7.32 -0.66 23.12
CA ASP A 244 8.40 -0.54 24.12
C ASP A 244 8.73 0.92 24.48
N MET A 245 8.70 1.84 23.50
CA MET A 245 8.99 3.27 23.70
C MET A 245 7.93 4.02 24.52
N ILE A 246 6.76 3.45 24.73
CA ILE A 246 5.71 4.03 25.57
C ILE A 246 5.39 3.19 26.82
N GLY A 247 6.14 2.12 27.07
CA GLY A 247 5.97 1.23 28.23
C GLY A 247 5.24 -0.06 27.95
N GLY A 248 5.34 -0.59 26.73
CA GLY A 248 4.80 -1.87 26.34
C GLY A 248 3.26 -1.91 26.37
N ILE A 249 2.71 -3.03 26.85
CA ILE A 249 1.25 -3.24 27.01
C ILE A 249 0.64 -2.23 27.99
N VAL A 250 1.33 -1.92 29.07
CA VAL A 250 0.86 -0.91 30.05
C VAL A 250 0.79 0.46 29.39
N GLY A 251 1.80 0.82 28.59
CA GLY A 251 1.81 2.04 27.81
C GLY A 251 0.68 2.09 26.79
N TYR A 252 0.47 0.99 26.05
CA TYR A 252 -0.65 0.85 25.14
C TYR A 252 -2.00 1.14 25.82
N GLN A 253 -2.25 0.48 26.97
CA GLN A 253 -3.49 0.64 27.70
C GLN A 253 -3.64 2.07 28.24
N THR A 254 -2.58 2.65 28.83
CA THR A 254 -2.61 3.98 29.41
C THR A 254 -2.89 5.03 28.33
N VAL A 255 -2.14 5.01 27.23
CA VAL A 255 -2.33 5.98 26.14
C VAL A 255 -3.72 5.84 25.50
N ALA A 256 -4.23 4.61 25.35
CA ALA A 256 -5.59 4.42 24.83
C ALA A 256 -6.65 5.05 25.74
N LEU A 257 -6.51 4.91 27.08
CA LEU A 257 -7.38 5.54 28.04
C LEU A 257 -7.24 7.07 28.06
N GLU A 258 -6.01 7.60 28.00
CA GLU A 258 -5.75 9.04 27.90
C GLU A 258 -6.44 9.65 26.65
N LEU A 259 -6.31 9.04 25.46
CA LEU A 259 -6.96 9.50 24.24
C LEU A 259 -8.49 9.37 24.29
N MET A 260 -9.00 8.33 24.96
CA MET A 260 -10.44 8.20 25.20
C MET A 260 -10.93 9.33 26.11
N HIS A 261 -10.22 9.58 27.20
CA HIS A 261 -10.54 10.63 28.17
C HIS A 261 -10.50 12.03 27.55
N GLU A 262 -9.47 12.32 26.72
CA GLU A 262 -9.36 13.54 25.90
C GLU A 262 -10.57 13.70 24.99
N SER A 263 -11.03 12.62 24.35
CA SER A 263 -12.20 12.67 23.44
C SER A 263 -13.53 13.02 24.13
N PHE A 264 -13.58 12.90 25.46
CA PHE A 264 -14.72 13.28 26.32
C PHE A 264 -14.51 14.61 27.03
N GLY A 265 -13.49 15.42 26.66
CA GLY A 265 -13.21 16.74 27.21
C GLY A 265 -12.23 16.74 28.39
N GLY A 266 -11.52 15.65 28.61
CA GLY A 266 -10.40 15.56 29.55
C GLY A 266 -9.15 16.30 29.06
N PRO A 267 -8.06 16.30 29.86
CA PRO A 267 -6.79 16.89 29.46
C PRO A 267 -6.20 16.15 28.26
N PRO A 268 -5.33 16.81 27.46
CA PRO A 268 -4.64 16.18 26.35
C PRO A 268 -3.86 14.94 26.79
N ALA A 269 -3.90 13.87 25.96
CA ALA A 269 -3.14 12.66 26.23
C ALA A 269 -1.64 12.94 26.31
N ALA A 270 -0.92 12.25 27.19
CA ALA A 270 0.51 12.48 27.40
C ALA A 270 1.36 12.33 26.14
N ILE A 271 0.91 11.49 25.18
CA ILE A 271 1.57 11.34 23.88
C ILE A 271 1.44 12.58 22.98
N HIS A 272 0.41 13.41 23.23
CA HIS A 272 0.19 14.66 22.52
C HIS A 272 0.83 15.86 23.25
N ALA A 273 0.99 15.74 24.58
CA ALA A 273 1.62 16.74 25.44
C ALA A 273 3.15 16.57 25.44
N ASP A 274 3.78 16.73 24.29
CA ASP A 274 5.24 16.69 24.22
C ASP A 274 5.80 17.98 24.83
N LYS A 275 6.43 17.88 26.00
CA LYS A 275 7.07 19.00 26.70
C LYS A 275 8.31 19.52 25.97
N ASP A 276 8.70 18.85 24.92
CA ASP A 276 9.85 19.18 24.09
C ASP A 276 9.38 19.56 22.68
N CYS A 277 9.23 20.86 22.42
CA CYS A 277 9.09 21.39 21.04
C CYS A 277 10.39 21.15 20.27
N HIS A 278 10.73 19.89 20.04
CA HIS A 278 11.93 19.55 19.28
C HIS A 278 11.61 19.52 17.79
N GLY A 279 11.90 20.66 17.12
CA GLY A 279 12.20 20.63 15.71
C GLY A 279 13.55 19.91 15.45
N LEU A 280 13.94 19.82 14.20
CA LEU A 280 15.16 19.17 13.68
C LEU A 280 16.50 19.59 14.33
N ASP A 281 16.51 20.42 15.36
CA ASP A 281 17.72 20.79 16.11
C ASP A 281 18.39 19.62 16.85
N CYS A 282 17.78 18.43 16.87
CA CYS A 282 18.38 17.19 17.35
C CYS A 282 19.06 16.36 16.25
N VAL A 283 18.95 16.76 14.98
CA VAL A 283 19.69 16.18 13.87
C VAL A 283 20.95 17.04 13.71
N PRO A 284 22.18 16.49 13.77
CA PRO A 284 23.37 17.28 13.55
C PRO A 284 23.30 17.94 12.17
N SER A 285 23.23 19.26 12.13
CA SER A 285 23.40 20.02 10.89
C SER A 285 24.81 19.71 10.38
N TYR A 286 24.91 19.22 9.15
CA TYR A 286 26.19 19.22 8.44
C TYR A 286 26.57 20.67 8.23
N GLU A 287 27.77 21.01 8.76
CA GLU A 287 28.48 22.28 8.65
C GLU A 287 27.88 23.44 9.45
N ASP A 288 28.28 23.52 10.74
CA ASP A 288 28.85 24.78 11.29
C ASP A 288 29.57 24.46 12.59
N ASN A 289 30.91 24.63 12.57
CA ASN A 289 31.75 24.70 13.74
C ASN A 289 31.48 26.03 14.44
N ASP A 290 30.68 26.03 15.48
CA ASP A 290 30.78 27.05 16.52
C ASP A 290 30.32 26.47 17.87
N GLU A 291 31.27 26.47 18.80
CA GLU A 291 31.10 26.08 20.19
C GLU A 291 30.33 27.20 20.93
N ASP A 292 29.02 26.99 21.12
CA ASP A 292 28.33 27.68 22.22
C ASP A 292 27.26 26.75 22.80
N LYS A 293 27.65 26.13 23.92
CA LYS A 293 26.79 25.32 24.76
C LYS A 293 25.85 26.21 25.58
N ASN A 294 24.68 26.56 25.03
CA ASN A 294 23.57 27.04 25.84
C ASN A 294 22.48 25.95 25.93
N VAL A 295 22.32 25.45 27.14
CA VAL A 295 21.29 24.50 27.55
C VAL A 295 19.91 25.12 27.29
N SER A 296 19.22 24.68 26.21
CA SER A 296 17.84 25.06 25.95
C SER A 296 16.91 24.51 27.05
N LYS A 297 16.18 25.41 27.72
CA LYS A 297 15.10 25.04 28.63
C LYS A 297 13.95 24.43 27.79
N SER A 298 13.42 23.28 28.23
CA SER A 298 12.22 22.66 27.69
C SER A 298 11.03 23.61 27.80
N CYS A 299 10.28 23.77 26.71
CA CYS A 299 9.05 24.56 26.69
C CYS A 299 7.85 23.65 27.02
N ASP A 300 6.91 24.19 27.76
CA ASP A 300 5.61 23.56 28.00
C ASP A 300 4.71 23.83 26.76
N ASP A 301 4.00 22.82 26.21
CA ASP A 301 3.10 22.97 25.05
C ASP A 301 1.98 24.01 25.30
N SER A 302 1.65 24.29 26.56
CA SER A 302 0.74 25.36 26.95
C SER A 302 1.23 26.77 26.57
N GLU A 303 2.50 26.92 26.19
CA GLU A 303 3.13 28.19 25.80
C GLU A 303 3.28 28.34 24.27
N CYS A 304 2.83 27.36 23.47
CA CYS A 304 2.96 27.38 22.02
C CYS A 304 1.63 27.63 21.32
N ASP A 305 1.54 28.70 20.52
CA ASP A 305 0.43 28.91 19.59
C ASP A 305 0.70 28.15 18.27
N MET A 306 -0.33 27.45 17.76
CA MET A 306 -0.31 26.78 16.48
C MET A 306 -1.21 27.49 15.47
N SER A 307 -0.67 27.79 14.29
CA SER A 307 -1.42 28.33 13.16
C SER A 307 -1.28 27.40 11.96
N LEU A 308 -2.38 27.20 11.26
CA LEU A 308 -2.47 26.32 10.09
C LEU A 308 -2.70 27.16 8.83
N HIS A 309 -1.93 26.90 7.79
CA HIS A 309 -1.99 27.63 6.53
C HIS A 309 -2.16 26.67 5.37
N VAL A 310 -2.76 27.15 4.27
CA VAL A 310 -2.77 26.43 2.99
C VAL A 310 -1.32 26.32 2.49
N PRO A 311 -0.80 25.10 2.27
CA PRO A 311 0.59 24.93 1.84
C PRO A 311 0.79 25.42 0.40
N SER A 312 2.00 25.82 0.07
CA SER A 312 2.40 26.12 -1.30
C SER A 312 3.57 25.23 -1.71
N GLY A 313 3.62 24.85 -2.98
CA GLY A 313 4.65 23.95 -3.51
C GLY A 313 4.66 23.91 -5.02
N PRO A 314 5.57 23.13 -5.59
CA PRO A 314 5.59 22.85 -7.03
C PRO A 314 4.26 22.31 -7.54
N ASP A 315 3.88 22.70 -8.74
CA ASP A 315 2.58 22.38 -9.34
C ASP A 315 2.73 21.71 -10.73
N LEU A 316 2.20 20.51 -10.88
CA LEU A 316 2.18 19.76 -12.13
C LEU A 316 0.80 19.78 -12.82
N ARG A 317 -0.20 20.49 -12.27
CA ARG A 317 -1.56 20.52 -12.83
C ARG A 317 -1.62 21.20 -14.19
N GLU A 318 -0.71 22.12 -14.48
CA GLU A 318 -0.60 22.79 -15.77
C GLU A 318 0.04 21.90 -16.88
N GLY A 319 0.41 20.66 -16.54
CA GLY A 319 0.96 19.67 -17.47
C GLY A 319 2.49 19.59 -17.49
N ASP A 320 3.04 18.96 -18.54
CA ASP A 320 4.46 18.63 -18.68
C ASP A 320 5.33 19.83 -19.11
N GLY A 321 5.22 20.95 -18.38
CA GLY A 321 6.05 22.13 -18.57
C GLY A 321 7.55 21.87 -18.30
N GLU A 322 8.39 22.87 -18.58
CA GLU A 322 9.86 22.77 -18.38
C GLU A 322 10.21 22.35 -16.95
N PHE A 323 9.49 22.90 -15.94
CA PHE A 323 9.68 22.52 -14.54
C PHE A 323 9.41 21.01 -14.32
N ALA A 324 8.29 20.47 -14.83
CA ALA A 324 7.91 19.07 -14.69
C ALA A 324 8.95 18.14 -15.32
N ARG A 325 9.41 18.47 -16.53
CA ARG A 325 10.45 17.70 -17.22
C ARG A 325 11.77 17.69 -16.47
N LYS A 326 12.21 18.87 -15.99
CA LYS A 326 13.43 18.98 -15.20
C LYS A 326 13.36 18.18 -13.90
N ALA A 327 12.22 18.22 -13.18
CA ALA A 327 12.01 17.43 -11.98
C ALA A 327 11.99 15.92 -12.28
N ALA A 328 11.33 15.52 -13.37
CA ALA A 328 11.30 14.12 -13.81
C ALA A 328 12.69 13.60 -14.20
N ARG A 329 13.47 14.40 -14.95
CA ARG A 329 14.87 14.05 -15.28
C ARG A 329 15.68 13.75 -14.02
N LYS A 330 15.60 14.61 -13.01
CA LYS A 330 16.29 14.39 -11.73
C LYS A 330 15.80 13.14 -11.01
N GLY A 331 14.49 12.85 -11.13
CA GLY A 331 13.93 11.61 -10.62
C GLY A 331 14.47 10.37 -11.33
N ILE A 332 14.67 10.43 -12.63
CA ILE A 332 15.31 9.36 -13.40
C ILE A 332 16.77 9.18 -12.94
N GLU A 333 17.51 10.26 -12.82
CA GLU A 333 18.90 10.25 -12.34
C GLU A 333 19.02 9.68 -10.90
N ALA A 334 17.99 9.89 -10.06
CA ALA A 334 17.93 9.41 -8.69
C ALA A 334 17.53 7.92 -8.55
N LEU A 335 16.98 7.27 -9.59
CA LEU A 335 16.45 5.89 -9.50
C LEU A 335 17.40 4.88 -8.84
N PRO A 336 18.72 4.87 -9.07
CA PRO A 336 19.63 3.95 -8.39
C PRO A 336 19.69 4.12 -6.86
N GLU A 337 19.25 5.25 -6.33
CA GLU A 337 19.24 5.57 -4.91
C GLU A 337 17.85 5.44 -4.26
N MET A 338 16.83 5.05 -5.03
CA MET A 338 15.45 4.99 -4.59
C MET A 338 15.02 3.57 -4.21
N CYS A 339 14.01 3.48 -3.34
CA CYS A 339 13.27 2.26 -3.03
C CYS A 339 11.75 2.52 -3.10
N GLU A 340 10.96 1.46 -3.09
CA GLU A 340 9.50 1.54 -2.94
C GLU A 340 9.07 0.97 -1.59
N ILE A 341 8.03 1.56 -0.99
CA ILE A 341 7.52 1.18 0.34
C ILE A 341 6.01 1.03 0.26
N TYR A 342 5.49 -0.16 0.56
CA TYR A 342 4.06 -0.46 0.44
C TYR A 342 3.44 -0.83 1.79
N PRO A 343 2.62 0.03 2.41
CA PRO A 343 1.80 -0.32 3.56
C PRO A 343 0.61 -1.19 3.13
N LEU A 344 0.75 -2.51 3.21
CA LEU A 344 -0.17 -3.51 2.67
C LEU A 344 -0.89 -4.32 3.78
N GLY A 345 -0.92 -3.81 5.02
CA GLY A 345 -1.51 -4.50 6.17
C GLY A 345 -3.05 -4.57 6.18
N GLY A 346 -3.73 -3.91 5.25
CA GLY A 346 -5.19 -3.88 5.18
C GLY A 346 -5.83 -5.20 4.72
N ALA A 347 -6.92 -5.62 5.36
CA ALA A 347 -7.60 -6.88 5.06
C ALA A 347 -8.54 -6.83 3.84
N GLY A 348 -8.75 -5.67 3.22
CA GLY A 348 -9.60 -5.53 2.02
C GLY A 348 -11.10 -5.83 2.24
N ASP A 349 -11.57 -5.85 3.48
CA ASP A 349 -12.94 -6.30 3.85
C ASP A 349 -14.06 -5.62 3.06
N ARG A 350 -13.88 -4.33 2.73
CA ARG A 350 -14.88 -3.55 1.99
C ARG A 350 -14.91 -3.86 0.49
N LEU A 351 -13.89 -4.57 -0.04
CA LEU A 351 -13.85 -4.99 -1.43
C LEU A 351 -14.63 -6.28 -1.68
N GLY A 352 -14.97 -7.03 -0.62
CA GLY A 352 -15.69 -8.29 -0.75
C GLY A 352 -14.90 -9.39 -1.47
N LEU A 353 -13.57 -9.29 -1.49
CA LEU A 353 -12.73 -10.29 -2.12
C LEU A 353 -12.68 -11.55 -1.26
N LEU A 354 -13.10 -12.65 -1.82
CA LEU A 354 -13.10 -13.96 -1.18
C LEU A 354 -12.24 -14.94 -1.97
N ASP A 355 -11.55 -15.79 -1.25
CA ASP A 355 -10.82 -16.91 -1.80
C ASP A 355 -11.84 -17.96 -2.31
N PRO A 356 -11.83 -18.30 -3.59
CA PRO A 356 -12.80 -19.22 -4.16
C PRO A 356 -12.71 -20.66 -3.59
N GLU A 357 -11.56 -21.04 -3.00
CA GLU A 357 -11.36 -22.39 -2.46
C GLU A 357 -11.95 -22.55 -1.05
N ASN A 358 -11.88 -21.50 -0.22
CA ASN A 358 -12.24 -21.61 1.20
C ASN A 358 -13.16 -20.50 1.70
N GLY A 359 -13.53 -19.52 0.85
CA GLY A 359 -14.40 -18.40 1.21
C GLY A 359 -13.80 -17.38 2.17
N GLU A 360 -12.50 -17.48 2.50
CA GLU A 360 -11.82 -16.52 3.36
C GLU A 360 -11.54 -15.20 2.63
N ALA A 361 -11.57 -14.10 3.37
CA ALA A 361 -11.28 -12.78 2.81
C ALA A 361 -9.83 -12.67 2.31
N LEU A 362 -9.66 -12.15 1.09
CA LEU A 362 -8.37 -11.89 0.47
C LEU A 362 -7.90 -10.45 0.74
N PRO A 363 -6.58 -10.23 0.87
CA PRO A 363 -6.01 -8.89 0.89
C PRO A 363 -6.32 -8.10 -0.38
N ALA A 364 -6.41 -6.77 -0.29
CA ALA A 364 -6.64 -5.89 -1.44
C ALA A 364 -5.60 -6.06 -2.57
N ALA A 365 -4.40 -6.52 -2.24
CA ALA A 365 -3.33 -6.83 -3.20
C ALA A 365 -3.74 -7.81 -4.31
N PHE A 366 -4.74 -8.68 -4.02
CA PHE A 366 -5.25 -9.69 -4.94
C PHE A 366 -6.39 -9.21 -5.82
N LEU A 367 -6.87 -7.96 -5.68
CA LEU A 367 -7.93 -7.44 -6.54
C LEU A 367 -7.52 -7.58 -8.02
N PRO A 368 -8.29 -8.34 -8.85
CA PRO A 368 -7.91 -8.59 -10.25
C PRO A 368 -8.19 -7.37 -11.13
N TYR A 369 -7.40 -6.32 -10.95
CA TYR A 369 -7.56 -5.05 -11.64
C TYR A 369 -6.88 -5.06 -13.01
N ASN A 370 -7.64 -4.75 -14.06
CA ASN A 370 -7.18 -4.81 -15.46
C ASN A 370 -6.50 -6.15 -15.83
N GLY A 371 -7.10 -7.25 -15.32
CA GLY A 371 -6.66 -8.62 -15.61
C GLY A 371 -5.50 -9.14 -14.78
N ARG A 372 -5.04 -8.40 -13.76
CA ARG A 372 -3.92 -8.83 -12.89
C ARG A 372 -4.06 -8.30 -11.46
N PRO A 373 -3.44 -8.97 -10.48
CA PRO A 373 -3.46 -8.50 -9.09
C PRO A 373 -2.87 -7.08 -8.95
N LEU A 374 -3.45 -6.24 -8.09
CA LEU A 374 -2.97 -4.87 -7.87
C LEU A 374 -1.48 -4.80 -7.52
N LEU A 375 -0.97 -5.74 -6.73
CA LEU A 375 0.46 -5.77 -6.36
C LEU A 375 1.35 -5.96 -7.59
N GLU A 376 0.96 -6.82 -8.53
CA GLU A 376 1.67 -6.99 -9.78
C GLU A 376 1.71 -5.70 -10.59
N GLY A 377 0.58 -4.96 -10.63
CA GLY A 377 0.49 -3.66 -11.30
C GLY A 377 1.53 -2.67 -10.76
N LEU A 378 1.65 -2.54 -9.44
CA LEU A 378 2.66 -1.67 -8.80
C LEU A 378 4.10 -2.08 -9.13
N ILE A 379 4.39 -3.38 -9.15
CA ILE A 379 5.72 -3.91 -9.47
C ILE A 379 6.08 -3.64 -10.93
N ARG A 380 5.11 -3.73 -11.84
CA ARG A 380 5.29 -3.41 -13.26
C ARG A 380 5.62 -1.93 -13.47
N ASP A 381 5.00 -1.03 -12.72
CA ASP A 381 5.34 0.40 -12.74
C ASP A 381 6.79 0.66 -12.32
N VAL A 382 7.27 -0.03 -11.29
CA VAL A 382 8.68 0.04 -10.86
C VAL A 382 9.59 -0.39 -12.00
N ARG A 383 9.32 -1.55 -12.59
CA ARG A 383 10.12 -2.10 -13.70
C ARG A 383 10.11 -1.19 -14.92
N ALA A 384 9.03 -0.48 -15.17
CA ALA A 384 8.95 0.48 -16.27
C ALA A 384 9.90 1.69 -16.09
N ARG A 385 10.05 2.19 -14.84
CA ARG A 385 11.02 3.25 -14.53
C ARG A 385 12.47 2.78 -14.63
N GLU A 386 12.74 1.54 -14.21
CA GLU A 386 14.04 0.90 -14.39
C GLU A 386 14.37 0.73 -15.88
N TRP A 387 13.38 0.28 -16.66
CA TRP A 387 13.50 0.18 -18.11
C TRP A 387 13.83 1.53 -18.78
N LEU A 388 13.13 2.59 -18.37
CA LEU A 388 13.41 3.94 -18.85
C LEU A 388 14.87 4.38 -18.54
N TYR A 389 15.32 4.14 -17.31
CA TYR A 389 16.69 4.43 -16.90
C TYR A 389 17.71 3.67 -17.74
N TYR A 390 17.51 2.37 -17.91
CA TYR A 390 18.35 1.54 -18.78
C TYR A 390 18.37 2.04 -20.21
N LYS A 391 17.21 2.33 -20.82
CA LYS A 391 17.10 2.77 -22.21
C LYS A 391 17.85 4.08 -22.45
N ILE A 392 17.81 5.03 -21.53
CA ILE A 392 18.57 6.27 -21.63
C ILE A 392 20.07 5.99 -21.63
N LYS A 393 20.55 5.15 -20.72
CA LYS A 393 21.97 4.78 -20.64
C LYS A 393 22.43 4.02 -21.89
N ALA A 394 21.72 2.98 -22.29
CA ALA A 394 22.04 2.12 -23.43
C ALA A 394 21.94 2.85 -24.79
N SER A 395 21.18 3.95 -24.87
CA SER A 395 21.04 4.73 -26.10
C SER A 395 22.15 5.76 -26.32
N SER A 396 22.94 6.04 -25.29
CA SER A 396 23.97 7.09 -25.31
C SER A 396 25.36 6.54 -24.97
N PRO A 397 25.91 5.59 -25.74
CA PRO A 397 27.21 4.98 -25.47
C PRO A 397 28.39 5.96 -25.60
N ASP A 398 28.20 7.08 -26.25
CA ASP A 398 29.19 8.17 -26.32
C ASP A 398 29.28 8.99 -25.02
N VAL A 399 28.30 8.84 -24.11
CA VAL A 399 28.20 9.54 -22.82
C VAL A 399 28.44 8.62 -21.65
N PHE A 400 27.99 7.35 -21.75
CA PHE A 400 28.04 6.35 -20.71
C PHE A 400 28.89 5.17 -21.15
N ASP A 401 29.77 4.70 -20.28
CA ASP A 401 30.61 3.54 -20.58
C ASP A 401 29.84 2.21 -20.42
N ASP A 402 30.48 1.13 -20.90
CA ASP A 402 29.86 -0.22 -20.87
C ASP A 402 29.54 -0.69 -19.44
N GLU A 403 30.33 -0.27 -18.44
CA GLU A 403 30.10 -0.62 -17.02
C GLU A 403 28.85 0.08 -16.48
N GLU A 404 28.63 1.34 -16.84
CA GLU A 404 27.42 2.09 -16.46
C GLU A 404 26.16 1.51 -17.11
N ILE A 405 26.25 1.12 -18.40
CA ILE A 405 25.18 0.48 -19.13
C ILE A 405 24.85 -0.89 -18.53
N GLU A 406 25.88 -1.69 -18.21
CA GLU A 406 25.70 -2.98 -17.56
C GLU A 406 25.08 -2.83 -16.15
N LYS A 407 25.50 -1.84 -15.37
CA LYS A 407 24.87 -1.52 -14.07
C LYS A 407 23.39 -1.12 -14.24
N ALA A 408 23.10 -0.32 -15.25
CA ALA A 408 21.73 0.09 -15.54
C ALA A 408 20.85 -1.10 -15.95
N SER A 409 21.36 -2.05 -16.74
CA SER A 409 20.64 -3.26 -17.13
C SER A 409 20.30 -4.19 -15.95
N LYS A 410 21.09 -4.12 -14.89
CA LYS A 410 20.94 -4.91 -13.66
C LYS A 410 20.25 -4.15 -12.53
N LEU A 411 19.80 -2.91 -12.77
CA LEU A 411 19.15 -2.11 -11.75
C LEU A 411 17.84 -2.76 -11.30
N VAL A 412 17.75 -3.06 -10.01
CA VAL A 412 16.52 -3.51 -9.36
C VAL A 412 16.24 -2.61 -8.16
N THR A 413 15.11 -1.92 -8.20
CA THR A 413 14.64 -1.09 -7.10
C THR A 413 14.11 -1.98 -5.97
N PRO A 414 14.66 -1.95 -4.76
CA PRO A 414 14.19 -2.76 -3.66
C PRO A 414 12.81 -2.29 -3.18
N ILE A 415 12.00 -3.25 -2.71
CA ILE A 415 10.62 -3.01 -2.28
C ILE A 415 10.43 -3.51 -0.85
N ALA A 416 10.05 -2.62 0.05
CA ALA A 416 9.70 -2.91 1.44
C ALA A 416 8.16 -3.01 1.58
N ILE A 417 7.64 -4.12 2.09
CA ILE A 417 6.20 -4.39 2.16
C ILE A 417 5.79 -4.65 3.61
N MET A 418 5.04 -3.72 4.20
CA MET A 418 4.41 -3.94 5.49
C MET A 418 3.13 -4.75 5.31
N THR A 419 3.11 -5.95 5.85
CA THR A 419 1.96 -6.86 5.91
C THR A 419 1.31 -6.84 7.29
N SER A 420 0.36 -7.74 7.56
CA SER A 420 -0.22 -7.91 8.90
C SER A 420 -0.57 -9.36 9.21
N MET A 421 -0.71 -9.67 10.50
CA MET A 421 -1.25 -10.96 10.95
C MET A 421 -2.76 -11.12 10.65
N ALA A 422 -3.47 -10.02 10.34
CA ALA A 422 -4.92 -10.04 10.14
C ALA A 422 -5.31 -10.99 9.00
N LYS A 423 -6.21 -11.94 9.27
CA LYS A 423 -6.78 -12.85 8.26
C LYS A 423 -5.73 -13.56 7.39
N GLY A 424 -4.56 -13.85 7.96
CA GLY A 424 -3.47 -14.50 7.25
C GLY A 424 -2.86 -13.67 6.11
N ASN A 425 -3.00 -12.33 6.15
CA ASN A 425 -2.49 -11.42 5.11
C ASN A 425 -1.01 -11.68 4.80
N HIS A 426 -0.13 -11.71 5.81
CA HIS A 426 1.31 -11.97 5.60
C HIS A 426 1.56 -13.30 4.89
N ARG A 427 0.94 -14.37 5.36
CA ARG A 427 1.09 -15.72 4.76
C ARG A 427 0.63 -15.75 3.30
N ARG A 428 -0.51 -15.10 2.99
CA ARG A 428 -1.08 -15.04 1.64
C ARG A 428 -0.19 -14.23 0.70
N ILE A 429 0.30 -13.07 1.14
CA ILE A 429 1.23 -12.25 0.35
C ILE A 429 2.55 -12.98 0.14
N SER A 430 3.13 -13.58 1.17
CA SER A 430 4.38 -14.36 1.05
C SER A 430 4.22 -15.53 0.08
N LYS A 431 3.08 -16.24 0.14
CA LYS A 431 2.78 -17.33 -0.80
C LYS A 431 2.69 -16.79 -2.23
N PHE A 432 1.95 -15.71 -2.44
CA PHE A 432 1.78 -15.09 -3.76
C PHE A 432 3.12 -14.64 -4.36
N MET A 433 3.98 -14.00 -3.57
CA MET A 433 5.32 -13.60 -4.02
C MET A 433 6.16 -14.82 -4.46
N ASN A 434 6.13 -15.90 -3.68
CA ASN A 434 6.83 -17.13 -4.02
C ASN A 434 6.25 -17.81 -5.29
N ASP A 435 4.93 -17.93 -5.38
CA ASP A 435 4.25 -18.56 -6.52
C ASP A 435 4.51 -17.77 -7.83
N SER A 436 4.63 -16.45 -7.73
CA SER A 436 4.97 -15.54 -8.82
C SER A 436 6.48 -15.45 -9.08
N ASN A 437 7.31 -16.31 -8.46
CA ASN A 437 8.78 -16.24 -8.56
C ASN A 437 9.34 -14.82 -8.33
N TRP A 438 8.74 -14.09 -7.34
CA TRP A 438 9.12 -12.71 -7.01
C TRP A 438 9.13 -11.79 -8.24
N PHE A 439 8.25 -12.08 -9.22
CA PHE A 439 8.13 -11.37 -10.50
C PHE A 439 9.46 -11.32 -11.29
N GLY A 440 10.31 -12.33 -11.13
CA GLY A 440 11.63 -12.40 -11.76
C GLY A 440 12.67 -11.43 -11.21
N ARG A 441 12.39 -10.78 -10.07
CA ARG A 441 13.26 -9.73 -9.49
C ARG A 441 14.21 -10.25 -8.40
N GLY A 442 14.08 -11.52 -7.99
CA GLY A 442 14.82 -12.12 -6.89
C GLY A 442 14.25 -11.71 -5.51
N SER A 443 14.17 -12.69 -4.60
CA SER A 443 13.63 -12.48 -3.24
C SER A 443 14.42 -11.45 -2.41
N ASP A 444 15.73 -11.33 -2.65
CA ASP A 444 16.61 -10.45 -1.88
C ASP A 444 16.33 -8.96 -2.11
N ASN A 445 15.59 -8.62 -3.19
CA ASN A 445 15.14 -7.26 -3.46
C ASN A 445 13.80 -6.94 -2.81
N PHE A 446 13.29 -7.80 -1.93
CA PHE A 446 12.08 -7.58 -1.17
C PHE A 446 12.32 -7.79 0.32
N ARG A 447 11.68 -6.95 1.14
CA ARG A 447 11.55 -7.14 2.58
C ARG A 447 10.09 -7.10 2.96
N LEU A 448 9.59 -8.24 3.47
CA LEU A 448 8.25 -8.34 4.06
C LEU A 448 8.40 -8.30 5.57
N PHE A 449 7.69 -7.38 6.22
CA PHE A 449 7.64 -7.25 7.66
C PHE A 449 6.21 -7.09 8.14
N GLU A 450 5.92 -7.56 9.36
CA GLU A 450 4.55 -7.82 9.78
C GLU A 450 4.14 -6.91 10.94
N GLN A 451 3.11 -6.06 10.74
CA GLN A 451 2.56 -5.27 11.83
C GLN A 451 1.80 -6.15 12.84
N PRO A 452 1.96 -5.89 14.15
CA PRO A 452 1.25 -6.61 15.17
C PRO A 452 -0.25 -6.30 15.12
N LEU A 453 -1.05 -7.24 15.61
CA LEU A 453 -2.43 -6.98 15.96
C LEU A 453 -2.49 -6.51 17.40
N VAL A 454 -3.31 -5.49 17.65
CA VAL A 454 -3.46 -4.87 18.97
C VAL A 454 -4.86 -5.08 19.52
N PRO A 455 -5.05 -5.19 20.85
CA PRO A 455 -6.35 -5.33 21.47
C PRO A 455 -7.31 -4.19 21.12
N VAL A 456 -8.58 -4.50 20.94
CA VAL A 456 -9.64 -3.51 20.78
C VAL A 456 -10.31 -3.28 22.12
N LEU A 457 -10.43 -2.00 22.50
CA LEU A 457 -11.01 -1.57 23.76
C LEU A 457 -12.49 -1.20 23.62
N THR A 458 -13.27 -1.45 24.65
CA THR A 458 -14.65 -0.93 24.78
C THR A 458 -14.64 0.59 24.87
N THR A 459 -15.73 1.23 24.43
CA THR A 459 -15.85 2.70 24.43
C THR A 459 -15.98 3.35 25.80
N ARG A 460 -16.31 2.59 26.84
CA ARG A 460 -16.60 3.11 28.17
C ARG A 460 -15.53 2.77 29.21
N GLY A 461 -15.27 1.47 29.39
CA GLY A 461 -14.37 1.02 30.45
C GLY A 461 -12.93 0.78 30.02
N GLY A 462 -12.59 0.88 28.71
CA GLY A 462 -11.27 0.52 28.22
C GLY A 462 -10.93 -0.97 28.39
N GLU A 463 -11.93 -1.83 28.57
CA GLU A 463 -11.75 -3.28 28.65
C GLU A 463 -11.50 -3.86 27.26
N TRP A 464 -10.65 -4.87 27.17
CA TRP A 464 -10.41 -5.58 25.91
C TRP A 464 -11.63 -6.41 25.53
N ILE A 465 -12.10 -6.24 24.31
CA ILE A 465 -13.30 -6.90 23.81
C ILE A 465 -13.02 -8.37 23.55
N SER A 466 -13.75 -9.30 24.21
CA SER A 466 -13.71 -10.73 23.89
C SER A 466 -14.13 -10.98 22.44
N ALA A 467 -13.44 -11.89 21.71
CA ALA A 467 -13.77 -12.23 20.32
C ALA A 467 -15.02 -13.12 20.20
N SER A 468 -15.37 -13.89 21.24
CA SER A 468 -16.56 -14.75 21.25
C SER A 468 -17.86 -13.94 21.26
N SER A 469 -18.86 -14.35 20.47
CA SER A 469 -20.20 -13.77 20.51
C SER A 469 -20.95 -14.26 21.74
N SER A 470 -21.84 -13.42 22.29
CA SER A 470 -22.73 -13.80 23.40
C SER A 470 -23.77 -14.88 23.01
N GLU A 471 -23.86 -15.21 21.71
CA GLU A 471 -24.79 -16.20 21.15
C GLU A 471 -24.19 -17.61 21.03
N ASP A 472 -22.87 -17.76 21.21
CA ASP A 472 -22.24 -19.08 21.26
C ASP A 472 -22.62 -19.79 22.57
N LYS A 473 -23.72 -20.55 22.50
CA LYS A 473 -24.28 -21.33 23.62
C LYS A 473 -23.45 -22.59 24.00
N GLY A 474 -22.24 -22.75 23.44
CA GLY A 474 -21.28 -23.78 23.82
C GLY A 474 -20.36 -23.32 24.93
N GLU A 475 -19.79 -24.24 25.70
CA GLU A 475 -18.71 -23.98 26.65
C GLU A 475 -17.48 -23.49 25.86
N ASN A 476 -17.37 -22.17 25.67
CA ASN A 476 -16.25 -21.55 24.97
C ASN A 476 -15.16 -21.21 26.01
N TYR A 477 -14.15 -22.06 26.10
CA TYR A 477 -13.00 -21.92 26.99
C TYR A 477 -11.86 -21.08 26.39
N SER A 478 -12.17 -20.10 25.52
CA SER A 478 -11.19 -19.34 24.78
C SER A 478 -10.75 -18.04 25.47
N CYS A 479 -9.45 -17.76 25.42
CA CYS A 479 -8.85 -16.48 25.79
C CYS A 479 -8.83 -15.49 24.62
N ASP A 480 -9.57 -15.74 23.54
CA ASP A 480 -9.55 -14.92 22.34
C ASP A 480 -10.15 -13.53 22.59
N ILE A 481 -9.43 -12.51 22.16
CA ILE A 481 -9.84 -11.11 22.17
C ILE A 481 -9.94 -10.56 20.76
N ALA A 482 -10.72 -9.50 20.61
CA ALA A 482 -10.82 -8.78 19.34
C ALA A 482 -9.50 -8.03 19.07
N LEU A 483 -8.86 -8.37 17.97
CA LEU A 483 -7.57 -7.85 17.57
C LEU A 483 -7.68 -7.16 16.20
N LYS A 484 -7.01 -6.03 16.02
CA LYS A 484 -6.96 -5.25 14.78
C LYS A 484 -5.55 -4.70 14.53
N PRO A 485 -5.17 -4.44 13.28
CA PRO A 485 -3.91 -3.74 12.99
C PRO A 485 -3.87 -2.33 13.59
N GLY A 486 -2.70 -1.88 14.04
CA GLY A 486 -2.46 -0.59 14.70
C GLY A 486 -2.36 0.63 13.78
N GLY A 487 -2.78 0.52 12.52
CA GLY A 487 -2.73 1.61 11.53
C GLY A 487 -1.45 1.61 10.69
N HIS A 488 -1.46 2.41 9.61
CA HIS A 488 -0.34 2.44 8.67
C HIS A 488 0.88 3.21 9.18
N GLY A 489 0.76 4.02 10.25
CA GLY A 489 1.88 4.69 10.89
C GLY A 489 2.86 3.75 11.60
N ALA A 490 2.43 2.51 11.90
CA ALA A 490 3.31 1.45 12.38
C ALA A 490 4.49 1.15 11.42
N LEU A 491 4.36 1.56 10.16
CA LEU A 491 5.34 1.38 9.09
C LEU A 491 6.77 1.77 9.53
N TRP A 492 6.91 2.97 10.08
CA TRP A 492 8.24 3.54 10.35
C TRP A 492 8.96 2.80 11.48
N LYS A 493 8.26 2.60 12.61
CA LYS A 493 8.86 1.86 13.73
C LYS A 493 9.20 0.43 13.35
N LEU A 494 8.34 -0.25 12.60
CA LEU A 494 8.61 -1.61 12.13
C LEU A 494 9.80 -1.66 11.15
N MET A 495 9.92 -0.67 10.24
CA MET A 495 11.11 -0.57 9.39
C MET A 495 12.40 -0.41 10.20
N TYR A 496 12.32 0.27 11.35
CA TYR A 496 13.44 0.42 12.26
C TYR A 496 13.71 -0.88 13.04
N ASP A 497 12.70 -1.43 13.68
CA ASP A 497 12.82 -2.62 14.54
C ASP A 497 13.27 -3.87 13.77
N GLU A 498 12.79 -4.04 12.52
CA GLU A 498 13.08 -5.18 11.66
C GLU A 498 14.31 -4.97 10.75
N GLY A 499 15.08 -3.89 10.98
CA GLY A 499 16.31 -3.60 10.25
C GLY A 499 16.13 -3.30 8.77
N VAL A 500 14.95 -2.84 8.35
CA VAL A 500 14.65 -2.52 6.94
C VAL A 500 15.46 -1.31 6.49
N PHE A 501 15.65 -0.31 7.34
CA PHE A 501 16.52 0.84 7.02
C PHE A 501 17.95 0.40 6.77
N ASP A 502 18.52 -0.50 7.60
CA ASP A 502 19.86 -1.01 7.44
C ASP A 502 20.01 -1.82 6.14
N TRP A 503 19.00 -2.63 5.80
CA TRP A 503 18.94 -3.37 4.54
C TRP A 503 18.92 -2.45 3.32
N LEU A 504 18.19 -1.33 3.36
CA LEU A 504 18.15 -0.34 2.29
C LEU A 504 19.46 0.44 2.18
N GLU A 505 20.06 0.81 3.31
CA GLU A 505 21.36 1.50 3.36
C GLU A 505 22.50 0.63 2.78
N GLN A 506 22.53 -0.67 3.08
CA GLN A 506 23.46 -1.62 2.48
C GLN A 506 23.36 -1.66 0.95
N GLN A 507 22.17 -1.43 0.40
CA GLN A 507 21.91 -1.31 -1.03
C GLN A 507 22.09 0.12 -1.55
N LYS A 508 22.65 1.04 -0.75
CA LYS A 508 22.91 2.44 -1.09
C LYS A 508 21.62 3.22 -1.46
N ARG A 509 20.50 2.88 -0.83
CA ARG A 509 19.24 3.62 -1.02
C ARG A 509 19.19 4.76 -0.02
N THR A 510 18.86 5.96 -0.50
CA THR A 510 18.82 7.19 0.29
C THR A 510 17.41 7.79 0.33
N GLY A 511 16.59 7.49 -0.66
CA GLY A 511 15.19 7.94 -0.75
C GLY A 511 14.22 6.80 -1.03
N GLY A 512 12.97 7.03 -0.75
CA GLY A 512 11.89 6.07 -1.03
C GLY A 512 10.60 6.74 -1.48
N VAL A 513 9.78 5.99 -2.20
CA VAL A 513 8.40 6.37 -2.54
C VAL A 513 7.44 5.45 -1.81
N VAL A 514 6.50 6.04 -1.06
CA VAL A 514 5.43 5.28 -0.41
C VAL A 514 4.19 5.30 -1.28
N ARG A 515 3.60 4.12 -1.54
CA ARG A 515 2.37 3.98 -2.32
C ARG A 515 1.39 3.03 -1.65
N GLN A 516 0.11 3.39 -1.62
CA GLN A 516 -0.94 2.50 -1.12
C GLN A 516 -1.33 1.45 -2.16
N ILE A 517 -1.45 0.19 -1.74
CA ILE A 517 -1.82 -0.93 -2.62
C ILE A 517 -3.17 -0.76 -3.32
N THR A 518 -4.11 -0.09 -2.70
CA THR A 518 -5.46 0.13 -3.27
C THR A 518 -5.53 1.25 -4.30
N ASN A 519 -4.41 1.91 -4.57
CA ASN A 519 -4.33 3.00 -5.54
C ASN A 519 -3.56 2.55 -6.79
N PRO A 520 -4.23 2.14 -7.89
CA PRO A 520 -3.57 1.68 -9.12
C PRO A 520 -3.04 2.84 -10.00
N MET A 521 -3.34 4.08 -9.62
CA MET A 521 -2.83 5.27 -10.33
C MET A 521 -1.36 5.55 -9.95
N ALA A 522 -0.80 6.63 -10.43
CA ALA A 522 0.53 7.11 -10.08
C ALA A 522 1.71 6.25 -10.60
N GLY A 523 1.57 5.54 -11.72
CA GLY A 523 2.65 4.73 -12.30
C GLY A 523 3.20 5.23 -13.63
N THR A 524 2.39 5.92 -14.42
CA THR A 524 2.62 6.15 -15.84
C THR A 524 2.63 7.62 -16.24
N ASP A 525 2.99 8.52 -15.33
CA ASP A 525 3.13 9.94 -15.63
C ASP A 525 4.38 10.55 -14.95
N THR A 526 4.52 11.85 -15.07
CA THR A 526 5.65 12.62 -14.55
C THR A 526 5.68 12.64 -13.00
N THR A 527 4.56 12.41 -12.31
CA THR A 527 4.39 12.71 -10.88
C THR A 527 5.38 12.00 -9.98
N LEU A 528 5.54 10.67 -10.09
CA LEU A 528 6.45 9.91 -9.19
C LEU A 528 7.92 10.24 -9.44
N LEU A 529 8.30 10.46 -10.70
CA LEU A 529 9.66 10.86 -11.05
C LEU A 529 9.94 12.28 -10.56
N ALA A 530 9.01 13.22 -10.74
CA ALA A 530 9.15 14.58 -10.24
C ALA A 530 9.23 14.61 -8.70
N LEU A 531 8.39 13.84 -8.02
CA LEU A 531 8.41 13.71 -6.56
C LEU A 531 9.80 13.22 -6.06
N SER A 532 10.32 12.16 -6.68
CA SER A 532 11.64 11.59 -6.35
C SER A 532 12.77 12.58 -6.64
N GLY A 533 12.69 13.28 -7.78
CA GLY A 533 13.69 14.25 -8.20
C GLY A 533 13.78 15.45 -7.27
N LEU A 534 12.63 16.00 -6.87
CA LEU A 534 12.55 17.12 -5.92
C LEU A 534 13.04 16.70 -4.52
N GLY A 535 12.55 15.55 -4.05
CA GLY A 535 12.92 15.04 -2.74
C GLY A 535 14.42 14.77 -2.61
N ARG A 536 15.00 14.10 -3.62
CA ARG A 536 16.42 13.72 -3.60
C ARG A 536 17.36 14.90 -3.82
N GLN A 537 17.04 15.77 -4.78
CA GLN A 537 17.90 16.92 -5.11
C GLN A 537 18.09 17.86 -3.93
N ASP A 538 17.00 18.19 -3.24
CA ASP A 538 16.97 19.18 -2.17
C ASP A 538 17.17 18.53 -0.78
N ASN A 539 17.58 17.26 -0.74
CA ASN A 539 17.76 16.48 0.48
C ASN A 539 16.55 16.60 1.45
N LYS A 540 15.34 16.48 0.90
CA LYS A 540 14.11 16.62 1.68
C LYS A 540 13.88 15.41 2.59
N ALA A 541 13.25 15.64 3.72
CA ALA A 541 12.91 14.58 4.68
C ALA A 541 11.61 13.89 4.31
N LEU A 542 10.56 14.65 3.91
CA LEU A 542 9.26 14.10 3.54
C LEU A 542 8.58 14.98 2.48
N GLY A 543 8.00 14.35 1.47
CA GLY A 543 7.21 15.01 0.44
C GLY A 543 5.81 14.42 0.32
N PHE A 544 4.81 15.26 0.13
CA PHE A 544 3.42 14.87 -0.07
C PHE A 544 3.03 15.14 -1.51
N VAL A 545 2.45 14.16 -2.20
CA VAL A 545 1.68 14.47 -3.41
C VAL A 545 0.27 14.85 -3.01
N SER A 546 -0.16 16.01 -3.46
CA SER A 546 -1.46 16.61 -3.14
C SER A 546 -2.27 16.85 -4.42
N CYS A 547 -3.58 16.87 -4.28
CA CYS A 547 -4.50 17.16 -5.38
C CYS A 547 -5.67 18.01 -4.87
N GLU A 548 -6.51 18.45 -5.79
CA GLU A 548 -7.76 19.13 -5.50
C GLU A 548 -8.67 18.27 -4.58
N ARG A 549 -9.43 18.93 -3.71
CA ARG A 549 -10.35 18.30 -2.76
C ARG A 549 -11.70 19.03 -2.76
N ALA A 550 -12.79 18.30 -2.73
CA ALA A 550 -14.09 18.91 -2.57
C ALA A 550 -14.31 19.37 -1.11
N VAL A 551 -14.99 20.50 -0.93
CA VAL A 551 -15.41 20.99 0.41
C VAL A 551 -16.24 19.91 1.10
N GLY A 552 -15.94 19.62 2.37
CA GLY A 552 -16.61 18.60 3.17
C GLY A 552 -16.25 17.15 2.82
N ALA A 553 -15.30 16.92 1.93
CA ALA A 553 -14.87 15.55 1.60
C ALA A 553 -14.23 14.85 2.81
N SER A 554 -14.56 13.58 3.02
CA SER A 554 -14.00 12.73 4.09
C SER A 554 -12.58 12.26 3.75
N GLU A 555 -11.66 13.20 3.58
CA GLU A 555 -10.26 12.98 3.23
C GLU A 555 -9.37 13.87 4.08
N GLY A 556 -8.22 13.35 4.50
CA GLY A 556 -7.20 14.15 5.17
C GLY A 556 -6.67 15.27 4.28
N ILE A 557 -6.29 16.37 4.89
CA ILE A 557 -5.74 17.54 4.20
C ILE A 557 -4.26 17.72 4.50
N ASN A 558 -3.52 18.27 3.55
CA ASN A 558 -2.16 18.73 3.81
C ASN A 558 -2.18 20.21 4.18
N VAL A 559 -1.45 20.55 5.24
CA VAL A 559 -1.38 21.89 5.82
C VAL A 559 0.07 22.32 6.03
N LEU A 560 0.34 23.59 5.96
CA LEU A 560 1.56 24.16 6.52
C LEU A 560 1.28 24.52 7.98
N VAL A 561 1.99 23.90 8.89
CA VAL A 561 1.94 24.17 10.33
C VAL A 561 2.98 25.23 10.68
N GLU A 562 2.56 26.27 11.38
CA GLU A 562 3.42 27.24 12.07
C GLU A 562 3.17 27.12 13.58
N LYS A 563 4.20 26.74 14.35
CA LYS A 563 4.17 26.75 15.80
C LYS A 563 5.00 27.94 16.29
N THR A 564 4.48 28.71 17.24
CA THR A 564 5.18 29.85 17.85
C THR A 564 5.19 29.69 19.35
N ASN A 565 6.37 29.61 19.94
CA ASN A 565 6.51 29.66 21.39
C ASN A 565 6.27 31.11 21.85
N GLN A 566 5.29 31.30 22.75
CA GLN A 566 4.89 32.65 23.18
C GLN A 566 5.91 33.33 24.12
N VAL A 567 6.76 32.54 24.78
CA VAL A 567 7.79 33.02 25.69
C VAL A 567 9.09 33.32 24.93
N THR A 568 9.64 32.33 24.21
CA THR A 568 10.92 32.48 23.50
C THR A 568 10.76 33.15 22.14
N LYS A 569 9.53 33.25 21.60
CA LYS A 569 9.20 33.76 20.26
C LYS A 569 9.83 32.95 19.13
N GLU A 570 10.36 31.80 19.42
CA GLU A 570 10.84 30.85 18.43
C GLU A 570 9.70 30.28 17.60
N ARG A 571 9.96 29.96 16.34
CA ARG A 571 8.96 29.47 15.41
C ARG A 571 9.44 28.19 14.74
N TRP A 572 8.51 27.26 14.48
CA TRP A 572 8.76 26.05 13.73
C TRP A 572 7.77 25.94 12.58
N TYR A 573 8.26 25.50 11.44
CA TYR A 573 7.46 25.37 10.23
C TYR A 573 7.64 23.97 9.61
N GLY A 574 6.56 23.39 9.10
CA GLY A 574 6.58 22.15 8.35
C GLY A 574 5.26 21.89 7.64
N VAL A 575 5.31 21.20 6.52
CA VAL A 575 4.09 20.65 5.90
C VAL A 575 3.75 19.34 6.59
N SER A 576 2.51 19.20 7.03
CA SER A 576 1.98 18.01 7.69
C SER A 576 0.59 17.65 7.18
N ASN A 577 0.00 16.61 7.74
CA ASN A 577 -1.34 16.12 7.43
C ASN A 577 -2.27 16.28 8.63
N VAL A 578 -3.51 16.69 8.36
CA VAL A 578 -4.61 16.71 9.33
C VAL A 578 -5.72 15.81 8.79
N GLU A 579 -6.14 14.84 9.60
CA GLU A 579 -7.28 13.99 9.24
C GLU A 579 -8.59 14.79 9.30
N TYR A 580 -9.52 14.50 8.38
CA TYR A 580 -10.80 15.23 8.30
C TYR A 580 -11.63 15.19 9.59
N THR A 581 -11.42 14.20 10.44
CA THR A 581 -12.09 14.06 11.73
C THR A 581 -11.58 15.01 12.81
N GLU A 582 -10.43 15.66 12.56
CA GLU A 582 -9.77 16.57 13.50
C GLU A 582 -9.97 18.06 13.12
N LEU A 583 -10.55 18.35 11.94
CA LEU A 583 -10.71 19.72 11.45
C LEU A 583 -11.47 20.62 12.44
N ASP A 584 -12.61 20.14 12.93
CA ASP A 584 -13.44 20.88 13.89
C ASP A 584 -12.71 21.16 15.21
N LYS A 585 -11.95 20.19 15.71
CA LYS A 585 -11.17 20.31 16.95
C LYS A 585 -10.04 21.34 16.82
N LEU A 586 -9.46 21.44 15.63
CA LEU A 586 -8.39 22.38 15.32
C LEU A 586 -8.90 23.74 14.85
N GLY A 587 -10.21 23.94 14.81
CA GLY A 587 -10.83 25.19 14.36
C GLY A 587 -10.59 25.49 12.88
N ILE A 588 -10.36 24.46 12.05
CA ILE A 588 -10.17 24.62 10.62
C ILE A 588 -11.54 24.71 9.95
N SER A 589 -11.85 25.87 9.34
CA SER A 589 -12.99 26.00 8.43
C SER A 589 -12.62 25.47 7.06
N ASP A 590 -13.41 24.52 6.55
CA ASP A 590 -13.24 23.95 5.21
C ASP A 590 -13.91 24.85 4.16
N GLU A 591 -13.24 25.96 3.83
CA GLU A 591 -13.77 26.98 2.94
C GLU A 591 -13.36 26.73 1.48
N PRO A 592 -14.16 27.22 0.51
CA PRO A 592 -13.78 27.17 -0.90
C PRO A 592 -12.49 27.93 -1.19
N ALA A 593 -11.71 27.42 -2.13
CA ALA A 593 -10.51 28.09 -2.59
C ALA A 593 -10.83 29.40 -3.33
N GLU A 594 -10.01 30.45 -3.10
CA GLU A 594 -10.11 31.70 -3.86
C GLU A 594 -9.98 31.42 -5.36
N ASN A 595 -10.95 31.88 -6.16
CA ASN A 595 -11.01 31.73 -7.62
C ASN A 595 -11.31 30.32 -8.17
N SER A 596 -11.56 29.31 -7.33
CA SER A 596 -12.18 28.04 -7.73
C SER A 596 -13.70 28.10 -7.57
N GLY A 597 -14.42 27.21 -8.21
CA GLY A 597 -15.86 27.09 -7.98
C GLY A 597 -16.15 26.79 -6.50
N ALA A 598 -17.38 27.05 -6.04
CA ALA A 598 -17.78 26.89 -4.62
C ALA A 598 -17.63 25.45 -4.07
N GLU A 599 -17.18 24.50 -4.90
CA GLU A 599 -17.07 23.10 -4.55
C GLU A 599 -15.64 22.66 -4.17
N GLU A 600 -14.59 23.42 -4.53
CA GLU A 600 -13.20 23.05 -4.26
C GLU A 600 -12.69 23.69 -2.97
N SER A 601 -12.16 22.88 -2.06
CA SER A 601 -11.57 23.32 -0.78
C SER A 601 -10.25 24.05 -1.00
N ALA A 602 -10.00 25.07 -0.16
CA ALA A 602 -8.71 25.74 -0.11
C ALA A 602 -7.56 24.81 0.31
N TYR A 603 -7.85 23.78 1.11
CA TYR A 603 -6.86 22.82 1.57
C TYR A 603 -6.81 21.60 0.63
N PRO A 604 -5.62 21.25 0.10
CA PRO A 604 -5.47 20.12 -0.81
C PRO A 604 -5.60 18.77 -0.08
N ALA A 605 -6.10 17.76 -0.81
CA ALA A 605 -6.18 16.41 -0.31
C ALA A 605 -4.80 15.75 -0.13
N ASN A 606 -4.67 14.95 0.91
CA ASN A 606 -3.57 14.01 1.08
C ASN A 606 -3.85 12.73 0.27
N THR A 607 -2.98 12.41 -0.67
CA THR A 607 -3.13 11.24 -1.55
C THR A 607 -2.51 9.96 -0.99
N ASN A 608 -1.75 10.05 0.11
CA ASN A 608 -0.92 8.97 0.65
C ASN A 608 0.15 8.45 -0.34
N VAL A 609 0.55 9.26 -1.30
CA VAL A 609 1.75 9.07 -2.12
C VAL A 609 2.81 10.00 -1.57
N LEU A 610 3.90 9.43 -1.04
CA LEU A 610 4.91 10.19 -0.29
C LEU A 610 6.31 9.93 -0.86
N TYR A 611 7.16 10.96 -0.82
CA TYR A 611 8.60 10.82 -0.83
C TYR A 611 9.12 10.76 0.59
N VAL A 612 10.13 9.93 0.86
CA VAL A 612 10.81 9.85 2.16
C VAL A 612 12.32 9.86 1.99
N GLY A 613 13.00 10.73 2.72
CA GLY A 613 14.44 10.67 2.90
C GLY A 613 14.77 9.68 4.01
N LEU A 614 15.28 8.49 3.67
CA LEU A 614 15.39 7.35 4.57
C LEU A 614 16.18 7.67 5.84
N LYS A 615 17.30 8.38 5.69
CA LYS A 615 18.11 8.79 6.84
C LYS A 615 17.35 9.74 7.77
N HIS A 616 16.65 10.73 7.22
CA HIS A 616 15.89 11.68 8.03
C HIS A 616 14.79 11.00 8.85
N ILE A 617 14.03 10.08 8.22
CA ILE A 617 12.99 9.31 8.92
C ILE A 617 13.62 8.45 10.02
N ARG A 618 14.67 7.69 9.71
CA ARG A 618 15.37 6.83 10.68
C ARG A 618 15.86 7.60 11.89
N ASP A 619 16.55 8.73 11.66
CA ASP A 619 17.13 9.55 12.74
C ASP A 619 16.02 10.16 13.61
N THR A 620 14.88 10.54 13.02
CA THR A 620 13.75 11.11 13.71
C THR A 620 13.03 10.12 14.63
N LEU A 621 12.91 8.84 14.24
CA LEU A 621 12.20 7.81 15.01
C LEU A 621 12.69 7.64 16.44
N THR A 622 13.99 7.87 16.67
CA THR A 622 14.61 7.73 17.99
C THR A 622 14.55 8.99 18.83
N SER A 623 14.02 10.10 18.29
CA SER A 623 14.01 11.39 18.98
C SER A 623 12.93 11.47 20.06
N SER A 624 11.75 10.89 19.83
CA SER A 624 10.66 10.88 20.80
C SER A 624 9.66 9.73 20.53
N PRO A 625 8.85 9.33 21.52
CA PRO A 625 7.73 8.39 21.33
C PRO A 625 6.73 8.88 20.28
N ARG A 626 6.49 10.18 20.17
CA ARG A 626 5.61 10.78 19.17
C ARG A 626 6.09 10.53 17.75
N ALA A 627 7.40 10.59 17.51
CA ALA A 627 7.97 10.28 16.21
C ALA A 627 7.86 8.79 15.86
N ALA A 628 8.01 7.90 16.86
CA ALA A 628 7.88 6.47 16.67
C ALA A 628 6.43 6.02 16.40
N PHE A 629 5.44 6.74 16.95
CA PHE A 629 4.01 6.48 16.81
C PHE A 629 3.28 7.73 16.27
N PRO A 630 3.54 8.14 15.03
CA PRO A 630 3.07 9.40 14.50
C PRO A 630 1.55 9.43 14.33
N GLY A 631 0.92 10.58 14.65
CA GLY A 631 -0.52 10.79 14.50
C GLY A 631 -1.36 9.76 15.26
N MET A 632 -0.93 9.38 16.46
CA MET A 632 -1.63 8.39 17.27
C MET A 632 -3.02 8.90 17.68
N LEU A 633 -4.04 8.10 17.41
CA LEU A 633 -5.43 8.40 17.74
C LEU A 633 -6.21 7.14 18.06
N ILE A 634 -7.40 7.31 18.67
CA ILE A 634 -8.34 6.22 18.89
C ILE A 634 -9.70 6.53 18.26
N ASN A 635 -10.19 5.63 17.39
CA ASN A 635 -11.51 5.78 16.74
C ASN A 635 -12.52 4.81 17.38
N LEU A 636 -13.40 5.38 18.23
CA LEU A 636 -14.38 4.63 19.02
C LEU A 636 -15.71 4.38 18.29
N SER A 637 -15.92 4.95 17.11
CA SER A 637 -17.21 4.91 16.42
C SER A 637 -17.47 3.62 15.63
N LYS A 638 -16.45 2.79 15.40
CA LYS A 638 -16.53 1.59 14.56
C LYS A 638 -17.14 0.41 15.32
N ALA A 639 -18.12 -0.26 14.72
CA ALA A 639 -18.60 -1.55 15.21
C ALA A 639 -17.48 -2.60 15.11
N VAL A 640 -17.29 -3.35 16.18
CA VAL A 640 -16.25 -4.39 16.30
C VAL A 640 -16.85 -5.78 16.17
N LYS A 641 -18.05 -5.98 16.70
CA LYS A 641 -18.81 -7.24 16.61
C LYS A 641 -20.06 -7.09 15.72
N LYS A 642 -20.60 -8.23 15.31
CA LYS A 642 -21.87 -8.28 14.52
C LYS A 642 -23.07 -7.77 15.31
N ASP A 643 -23.04 -7.88 16.63
CA ASP A 643 -24.08 -7.37 17.55
C ASP A 643 -24.09 -5.85 17.68
N GLY A 644 -23.21 -5.14 16.98
CA GLY A 644 -23.09 -3.68 17.01
C GLY A 644 -22.23 -3.14 18.14
N THR A 645 -21.54 -4.01 18.92
CA THR A 645 -20.57 -3.57 19.93
C THR A 645 -19.53 -2.65 19.29
N LYS A 646 -19.43 -1.40 19.78
CA LYS A 646 -18.46 -0.42 19.35
C LYS A 646 -17.19 -0.51 20.19
N GLY A 647 -16.07 -0.19 19.56
CA GLY A 647 -14.78 -0.16 20.24
C GLY A 647 -13.72 0.47 19.38
N GLY A 648 -12.59 0.79 20.00
CA GLY A 648 -11.46 1.42 19.35
C GLY A 648 -10.14 0.76 19.71
N ARG A 649 -9.11 1.12 18.98
CA ARG A 649 -7.72 0.78 19.27
C ARG A 649 -6.83 1.95 18.91
N LEU A 650 -5.60 1.95 19.39
CA LEU A 650 -4.62 2.90 18.93
C LEU A 650 -4.34 2.69 17.44
N GLU A 651 -4.45 3.76 16.67
CA GLU A 651 -4.11 3.82 15.26
C GLU A 651 -3.05 4.91 15.06
N CYS A 652 -2.03 4.62 14.24
CA CYS A 652 -1.01 5.58 13.86
C CYS A 652 -1.14 5.91 12.37
N SER A 653 -0.75 7.14 12.00
CA SER A 653 -0.82 7.67 10.64
C SER A 653 0.60 7.93 10.11
N MET A 654 0.99 7.28 9.02
CA MET A 654 2.37 7.34 8.51
C MET A 654 2.82 8.76 8.10
N GLN A 655 1.90 9.57 7.61
CA GLN A 655 2.19 10.93 7.15
C GLN A 655 2.47 11.88 8.30
N ASN A 656 1.96 11.63 9.49
CA ASN A 656 2.14 12.49 10.66
C ASN A 656 3.54 12.40 11.29
N ILE A 657 4.44 11.57 10.75
CA ILE A 657 5.87 11.68 11.08
C ILE A 657 6.41 13.08 10.71
N ALA A 658 5.75 13.77 9.78
CA ALA A 658 6.01 15.17 9.42
C ALA A 658 6.01 16.11 10.63
N ASP A 659 5.19 15.84 11.66
CA ASP A 659 5.10 16.67 12.86
C ASP A 659 6.41 16.73 13.65
N ALA A 660 7.26 15.70 13.50
CA ALA A 660 8.59 15.61 14.08
C ALA A 660 9.70 16.13 13.16
N LEU A 661 9.36 16.56 11.94
CA LEU A 661 10.30 17.05 10.90
C LEU A 661 10.22 18.58 10.69
N MET A 662 9.66 19.31 11.63
CA MET A 662 9.52 20.76 11.52
C MET A 662 10.87 21.46 11.66
N ARG A 663 11.06 22.53 10.86
CA ARG A 663 12.27 23.35 10.88
C ARG A 663 12.08 24.56 11.79
N LYS A 664 13.04 24.80 12.69
CA LYS A 664 13.14 26.02 13.49
C LYS A 664 13.52 27.21 12.62
N SER A 665 12.90 28.35 12.85
CA SER A 665 13.21 29.62 12.19
C SER A 665 13.30 30.75 13.20
N PRO A 666 14.30 31.65 13.10
CA PRO A 666 14.41 32.81 13.98
C PRO A 666 13.35 33.87 13.72
N GLY A 667 12.60 33.77 12.63
CA GLY A 667 11.58 34.73 12.23
C GLY A 667 10.46 34.13 11.42
N LYS A 668 9.46 34.96 11.07
CA LYS A 668 8.35 34.56 10.22
C LYS A 668 8.83 34.28 8.80
N LEU A 669 8.58 33.08 8.29
CA LEU A 669 8.89 32.68 6.93
C LEU A 669 7.87 33.24 5.93
N THR A 670 8.34 33.56 4.73
CA THR A 670 7.48 33.94 3.61
C THR A 670 7.06 32.68 2.83
N LYS A 671 6.03 32.77 1.98
CA LYS A 671 5.63 31.66 1.10
C LYS A 671 6.78 31.13 0.22
N LYS A 672 7.74 31.98 -0.15
CA LYS A 672 8.92 31.58 -0.91
C LYS A 672 9.89 30.73 -0.07
N ASP A 673 10.00 31.03 1.21
CA ASP A 673 10.89 30.30 2.12
C ASP A 673 10.33 28.91 2.45
N TRP A 674 9.01 28.71 2.31
CA TRP A 674 8.37 27.40 2.55
C TRP A 674 8.89 26.30 1.60
N MET A 675 9.36 26.68 0.41
CA MET A 675 9.98 25.74 -0.54
C MET A 675 11.27 25.11 0.01
N ASN A 676 11.92 25.77 0.97
CA ASN A 676 13.18 25.30 1.56
C ASN A 676 12.98 24.47 2.84
N LEU A 677 11.73 24.20 3.22
CA LEU A 677 11.44 23.35 4.39
C LEU A 677 11.84 21.90 4.11
N PRO A 678 12.15 21.11 5.16
CA PRO A 678 12.47 19.70 5.02
C PRO A 678 11.27 18.88 4.55
N THR A 679 10.05 19.37 4.79
CA THR A 679 8.81 18.78 4.28
C THR A 679 8.21 19.67 3.18
N PHE A 680 7.64 19.06 2.13
CA PHE A 680 7.11 19.79 0.98
C PHE A 680 5.84 19.14 0.42
N VAL A 681 5.12 19.91 -0.41
CA VAL A 681 3.96 19.42 -1.17
C VAL A 681 4.23 19.55 -2.66
N LEU A 682 3.82 18.56 -3.44
CA LEU A 682 3.80 18.55 -4.90
C LEU A 682 2.35 18.43 -5.37
N PHE A 683 1.85 19.43 -6.10
CA PHE A 683 0.48 19.41 -6.60
C PHE A 683 0.39 18.70 -7.96
N THR A 684 -0.67 17.89 -8.14
CA THR A 684 -1.00 17.24 -9.40
C THR A 684 -2.52 17.04 -9.54
N LEU A 685 -2.99 16.67 -10.73
CA LEU A 685 -4.40 16.33 -10.94
C LEU A 685 -4.77 15.06 -10.17
N ARG A 686 -5.93 15.07 -9.50
CA ARG A 686 -6.43 13.95 -8.68
C ARG A 686 -6.36 12.62 -9.42
N ARG A 687 -6.96 12.52 -10.63
CA ARG A 687 -7.03 11.26 -11.36
C ARG A 687 -5.68 10.70 -11.79
N ARG A 688 -4.61 11.53 -11.82
CA ARG A 688 -3.25 11.07 -12.14
C ARG A 688 -2.52 10.45 -10.95
N VAL A 689 -2.90 10.80 -9.73
CA VAL A 689 -2.18 10.36 -8.53
C VAL A 689 -3.01 9.49 -7.60
N THR A 690 -4.33 9.69 -7.52
CA THR A 690 -5.17 8.93 -6.59
C THR A 690 -6.55 8.63 -7.14
N SER A 691 -6.84 7.36 -7.27
CA SER A 691 -8.18 6.82 -7.53
C SER A 691 -8.28 5.44 -6.88
N SER A 692 -8.58 5.43 -5.59
CA SER A 692 -8.47 4.24 -4.77
C SER A 692 -9.62 3.27 -4.97
N ALA A 693 -9.32 1.98 -5.16
CA ALA A 693 -10.28 0.87 -5.10
C ALA A 693 -10.32 0.30 -3.67
N LYS A 694 -11.19 0.86 -2.81
CA LYS A 694 -11.27 0.51 -1.37
C LYS A 694 -12.56 -0.20 -0.98
N ARG A 695 -13.58 -0.16 -1.81
CA ARG A 695 -14.88 -0.79 -1.56
C ARG A 695 -15.50 -1.37 -2.84
N GLN A 696 -16.30 -2.41 -2.68
CA GLN A 696 -17.15 -2.91 -3.75
C GLN A 696 -18.29 -1.90 -4.03
N ARG A 697 -18.64 -1.71 -5.30
CA ARG A 697 -19.83 -0.98 -5.69
C ARG A 697 -21.07 -1.84 -5.45
N LYS A 698 -22.11 -1.26 -4.83
CA LYS A 698 -23.42 -1.88 -4.67
C LYS A 698 -24.30 -1.56 -5.90
N LEU A 699 -25.27 -2.40 -6.17
CA LEU A 699 -26.16 -2.24 -7.34
C LEU A 699 -26.93 -0.91 -7.36
N ASP A 700 -27.32 -0.40 -6.19
CA ASP A 700 -28.03 0.86 -6.00
C ASP A 700 -27.12 2.07 -5.79
N ASP A 701 -25.80 1.85 -5.78
CA ASP A 701 -24.82 2.89 -5.51
C ASP A 701 -24.50 3.68 -6.78
N LYS A 702 -24.94 4.92 -6.80
CA LYS A 702 -24.67 5.87 -7.91
C LYS A 702 -23.29 6.50 -7.83
N SER A 703 -22.56 6.30 -6.72
CA SER A 703 -21.22 6.85 -6.53
C SER A 703 -20.15 5.90 -7.00
N LEU A 704 -19.30 6.36 -7.88
CA LEU A 704 -18.07 5.68 -8.33
C LEU A 704 -16.91 5.85 -7.35
N ALA A 705 -17.03 6.73 -6.36
CA ALA A 705 -15.95 7.05 -5.43
C ALA A 705 -15.45 5.80 -4.68
N GLN A 706 -14.14 5.63 -4.66
CA GLN A 706 -13.42 4.54 -3.99
C GLN A 706 -13.80 3.12 -4.48
N THR A 707 -14.37 2.98 -5.68
CA THR A 707 -14.71 1.69 -6.27
C THR A 707 -13.72 1.30 -7.39
N PRO A 708 -13.57 0.00 -7.72
CA PRO A 708 -12.79 -0.43 -8.88
C PRO A 708 -13.31 0.15 -10.20
N ASP A 709 -14.63 0.30 -10.34
CA ASP A 709 -15.27 0.94 -11.51
C ASP A 709 -14.82 2.39 -11.69
N GLY A 710 -14.85 3.18 -10.60
CA GLY A 710 -14.44 4.58 -10.62
C GLY A 710 -12.94 4.72 -10.91
N SER A 711 -12.13 3.87 -10.28
CA SER A 711 -10.70 3.84 -10.54
C SER A 711 -10.38 3.48 -12.01
N PHE A 712 -11.14 2.56 -12.60
CA PHE A 712 -10.97 2.19 -14.00
C PHE A 712 -11.42 3.32 -14.96
N LEU A 713 -12.51 4.02 -14.64
CA LEU A 713 -12.92 5.20 -15.41
C LEU A 713 -11.82 6.29 -15.38
N ASP A 714 -11.23 6.57 -14.21
CA ASP A 714 -10.11 7.52 -14.10
C ASP A 714 -8.89 7.08 -14.92
N LEU A 715 -8.59 5.78 -14.97
CA LEU A 715 -7.55 5.22 -15.83
C LEU A 715 -7.85 5.48 -17.31
N LEU A 716 -9.09 5.29 -17.76
CA LEU A 716 -9.51 5.55 -19.13
C LEU A 716 -9.52 7.07 -19.46
N LEU A 717 -9.87 7.92 -18.50
CA LEU A 717 -9.78 9.39 -18.65
C LEU A 717 -8.31 9.82 -18.80
N ASN A 718 -7.38 9.23 -18.04
CA ASN A 718 -5.96 9.44 -18.24
C ASN A 718 -5.47 8.94 -19.60
N ALA A 719 -5.97 7.77 -20.04
CA ALA A 719 -5.68 7.24 -21.37
C ALA A 719 -6.21 8.18 -22.49
N SER A 720 -7.38 8.79 -22.31
CA SER A 720 -7.95 9.78 -23.21
C SER A 720 -7.05 11.00 -23.36
N ASP A 721 -6.57 11.58 -22.25
CA ASP A 721 -5.62 12.70 -22.28
C ASP A 721 -4.34 12.33 -23.02
N MET A 722 -3.81 11.13 -22.75
CA MET A 722 -2.59 10.63 -23.40
C MET A 722 -2.80 10.39 -24.90
N LEU A 723 -3.91 9.77 -25.32
CA LEU A 723 -4.25 9.53 -26.72
C LEU A 723 -4.43 10.85 -27.48
N SER A 724 -5.00 11.87 -26.86
CA SER A 724 -5.09 13.22 -27.42
C SER A 724 -3.70 13.81 -27.68
N LYS A 725 -2.75 13.60 -26.77
CA LYS A 725 -1.35 13.99 -26.95
C LYS A 725 -0.66 13.21 -28.09
N CYS A 726 -1.08 11.98 -28.34
CA CYS A 726 -0.63 11.13 -29.46
C CYS A 726 -1.29 11.48 -30.80
N SER A 727 -2.20 12.45 -30.85
CA SER A 727 -3.03 12.79 -32.01
C SER A 727 -3.85 11.60 -32.53
N ILE A 728 -4.36 10.76 -31.63
CA ILE A 728 -5.25 9.64 -31.92
C ILE A 728 -6.68 10.06 -31.61
N GLU A 729 -7.55 9.99 -32.62
CA GLU A 729 -8.97 10.28 -32.47
C GLU A 729 -9.66 9.17 -31.66
N HIS A 730 -10.48 9.54 -30.68
CA HIS A 730 -11.18 8.57 -29.82
C HIS A 730 -12.49 9.17 -29.26
N PRO A 731 -13.49 8.35 -28.89
CA PRO A 731 -14.69 8.79 -28.18
C PRO A 731 -14.35 9.12 -26.73
N PRO A 732 -15.25 9.82 -25.98
CA PRO A 732 -15.10 10.00 -24.56
C PRO A 732 -15.17 8.64 -23.80
N PRO A 733 -14.33 8.43 -22.77
CA PRO A 733 -14.27 7.16 -22.02
C PRO A 733 -15.56 6.84 -21.23
N ASP A 734 -16.22 7.87 -20.73
CA ASP A 734 -17.45 7.79 -19.95
C ASP A 734 -18.71 7.83 -20.80
N ASP A 735 -18.57 7.73 -22.11
CA ASP A 735 -19.63 7.84 -23.08
C ASP A 735 -20.47 9.13 -22.95
N GLY A 736 -19.87 10.18 -22.43
CA GLY A 736 -20.46 11.51 -22.21
C GLY A 736 -20.97 11.75 -20.77
N SER A 737 -21.01 10.74 -19.90
CA SER A 737 -21.26 10.92 -18.47
C SER A 737 -20.94 9.65 -17.64
N ALA A 738 -20.63 9.84 -16.36
CA ALA A 738 -20.46 8.75 -15.40
C ALA A 738 -21.71 7.86 -15.28
N GLU A 739 -22.91 8.42 -15.44
CA GLU A 739 -24.16 7.66 -15.43
C GLU A 739 -24.26 6.72 -16.65
N ARG A 740 -23.86 7.19 -17.84
CA ARG A 740 -23.81 6.34 -19.03
C ARG A 740 -22.75 5.24 -18.89
N TYR A 741 -21.58 5.59 -18.38
CA TYR A 741 -20.55 4.58 -18.08
C TYR A 741 -21.10 3.45 -17.20
N LEU A 742 -21.86 3.77 -16.16
CA LEU A 742 -22.45 2.77 -15.27
C LEU A 742 -23.49 1.88 -15.97
N ASN A 743 -24.23 2.44 -16.92
CA ASN A 743 -25.33 1.74 -17.61
C ASN A 743 -24.89 0.97 -18.86
N THR A 744 -23.89 1.46 -19.58
CA THR A 744 -23.51 0.92 -20.89
C THR A 744 -22.04 0.49 -20.98
N GLY A 745 -21.29 0.58 -19.88
CA GLY A 745 -19.84 0.39 -19.88
C GLY A 745 -19.07 1.55 -20.52
N PRO A 746 -17.72 1.42 -20.63
CA PRO A 746 -16.89 2.47 -21.20
C PRO A 746 -17.13 2.73 -22.68
N GLY A 747 -16.83 3.93 -23.14
CA GLY A 747 -16.89 4.33 -24.55
C GLY A 747 -15.84 3.59 -25.40
N PHE A 748 -14.70 3.28 -24.80
CA PHE A 748 -13.65 2.41 -25.34
C PHE A 748 -12.81 1.86 -24.19
N ILE A 749 -11.98 0.85 -24.47
CA ILE A 749 -10.97 0.32 -23.53
C ILE A 749 -9.59 0.54 -24.14
N PHE A 750 -8.70 1.16 -23.37
CA PHE A 750 -7.31 1.33 -23.74
C PHE A 750 -6.40 1.01 -22.55
N ALA A 751 -5.50 0.07 -22.73
CA ALA A 751 -4.53 -0.33 -21.72
C ALA A 751 -3.15 -0.58 -22.34
N ILE A 752 -2.10 -0.13 -21.66
CA ILE A 752 -0.73 -0.30 -22.10
C ILE A 752 0.15 -0.90 -20.99
N HIS A 753 1.21 -1.56 -21.40
CA HIS A 753 2.28 -1.91 -20.47
C HIS A 753 3.03 -0.65 -20.05
N PRO A 754 3.28 -0.40 -18.75
CA PRO A 754 3.97 0.81 -18.29
C PRO A 754 5.35 1.02 -18.92
N ALA A 755 6.06 -0.05 -19.28
CA ALA A 755 7.37 0.01 -19.95
C ALA A 755 7.32 0.53 -21.39
N MET A 756 6.14 0.71 -21.99
CA MET A 756 6.01 1.42 -23.26
C MET A 756 6.52 2.86 -23.12
N GLY A 757 6.34 3.45 -21.97
CA GLY A 757 6.89 4.71 -21.54
C GLY A 757 6.21 5.17 -20.25
N PRO A 758 6.94 5.31 -19.12
CA PRO A 758 6.38 5.88 -17.90
C PRO A 758 6.11 7.39 -18.02
N LEU A 759 6.58 8.02 -19.11
CA LEU A 759 6.32 9.43 -19.47
C LEU A 759 5.49 9.52 -20.74
N TRP A 760 4.44 10.32 -20.72
CA TRP A 760 3.54 10.50 -21.87
C TRP A 760 4.24 11.10 -23.10
N ASP A 761 5.30 11.89 -22.89
CA ASP A 761 6.12 12.42 -24.02
C ASP A 761 6.78 11.28 -24.81
N ILE A 762 7.21 10.20 -24.14
CA ILE A 762 7.77 9.03 -24.82
C ILE A 762 6.67 8.26 -25.55
N ILE A 763 5.51 8.07 -24.92
CA ILE A 763 4.38 7.37 -25.51
C ILE A 763 3.92 8.10 -26.78
N ALA A 764 3.81 9.45 -26.74
CA ALA A 764 3.40 10.25 -27.89
C ALA A 764 4.38 10.23 -29.07
N GLN A 765 5.62 9.83 -28.83
CA GLN A 765 6.60 9.61 -29.89
C GLN A 765 6.48 8.22 -30.53
N LYS A 766 5.98 7.23 -29.77
CA LYS A 766 5.76 5.86 -30.22
C LYS A 766 4.39 5.62 -30.86
N LEU A 767 3.37 6.33 -30.37
CA LEU A 767 2.00 6.27 -30.85
C LEU A 767 1.66 7.57 -31.57
N ARG A 768 1.41 7.52 -32.88
CA ARG A 768 1.18 8.71 -33.68
C ARG A 768 0.01 8.53 -34.63
N GLY A 769 -1.06 9.30 -34.40
CA GLY A 769 -2.21 9.36 -35.27
C GLY A 769 -3.03 8.07 -35.39
N GLY A 770 -4.07 8.16 -36.18
CA GLY A 770 -5.07 7.11 -36.34
C GLY A 770 -6.30 7.36 -35.44
N SER A 771 -7.10 6.32 -35.21
CA SER A 771 -8.33 6.46 -34.45
C SER A 771 -8.70 5.18 -33.71
N ILE A 772 -9.42 5.34 -32.59
CA ILE A 772 -10.08 4.25 -31.85
C ILE A 772 -11.57 4.53 -31.93
N ALA A 773 -12.32 3.61 -32.55
CA ALA A 773 -13.76 3.76 -32.70
C ALA A 773 -14.48 3.54 -31.35
N ARG A 774 -15.73 4.01 -31.29
CA ARG A 774 -16.60 3.76 -30.14
C ARG A 774 -16.75 2.25 -29.91
N LYS A 775 -16.72 1.84 -28.62
CA LYS A 775 -16.82 0.44 -28.23
C LYS A 775 -15.69 -0.45 -28.79
N SER A 776 -14.52 0.13 -28.99
CA SER A 776 -13.32 -0.61 -29.37
C SER A 776 -12.41 -0.87 -28.14
N GLU A 777 -11.55 -1.86 -28.29
CA GLU A 777 -10.56 -2.26 -27.31
C GLU A 777 -9.17 -2.24 -27.92
N VAL A 778 -8.19 -1.64 -27.21
CA VAL A 778 -6.77 -1.69 -27.54
C VAL A 778 -6.00 -2.07 -26.29
N LYS A 779 -5.29 -3.20 -26.32
CA LYS A 779 -4.39 -3.63 -25.25
C LYS A 779 -2.99 -3.88 -25.79
N LEU A 780 -2.02 -3.15 -25.27
CA LEU A 780 -0.64 -3.13 -25.76
C LEU A 780 0.32 -3.55 -24.64
N GLU A 781 0.51 -4.85 -24.46
CA GLU A 781 1.41 -5.45 -23.47
C GLU A 781 2.82 -5.61 -24.06
N ILE A 782 3.45 -4.50 -24.45
CA ILE A 782 4.72 -4.42 -25.13
C ILE A 782 5.45 -3.11 -24.80
N ALA A 783 6.79 -3.10 -24.79
CA ALA A 783 7.58 -1.89 -24.60
C ALA A 783 8.02 -1.26 -25.91
N GLU A 784 8.49 -2.07 -26.86
CA GLU A 784 9.01 -1.62 -28.14
C GLU A 784 7.90 -1.67 -29.22
N LEU A 785 7.16 -0.56 -29.34
CA LEU A 785 6.08 -0.38 -30.31
C LEU A 785 6.34 0.86 -31.18
N ASN A 786 6.13 0.73 -32.49
CA ASN A 786 5.96 1.85 -33.43
C ASN A 786 4.56 1.77 -34.02
N TRP A 787 3.72 2.71 -33.65
CA TRP A 787 2.34 2.85 -34.10
C TRP A 787 2.19 4.14 -34.90
N GLU A 788 1.77 4.05 -36.14
CA GLU A 788 1.57 5.21 -37.01
C GLU A 788 0.28 5.04 -37.82
N ASN A 789 -0.65 5.97 -37.66
CA ASN A 789 -1.91 6.03 -38.41
C ASN A 789 -2.70 4.70 -38.39
N VAL A 790 -2.89 4.09 -37.20
CA VAL A 790 -3.65 2.85 -37.05
C VAL A 790 -5.08 3.17 -36.63
N ARG A 791 -6.05 2.60 -37.29
CA ARG A 791 -7.49 2.78 -37.02
C ARG A 791 -8.07 1.48 -36.51
N VAL A 792 -8.65 1.54 -35.29
CA VAL A 792 -9.22 0.34 -34.64
C VAL A 792 -10.72 0.50 -34.49
N ALA A 793 -11.47 -0.43 -35.09
CA ALA A 793 -12.89 -0.63 -34.90
C ALA A 793 -13.11 -2.11 -34.55
N GLY A 794 -13.13 -2.41 -33.21
CA GLY A 794 -13.15 -3.73 -32.65
C GLY A 794 -12.06 -3.92 -31.60
N SER A 795 -11.49 -5.11 -31.45
CA SER A 795 -10.45 -5.44 -30.47
C SER A 795 -9.10 -5.69 -31.13
N LEU A 796 -8.06 -4.99 -30.66
CA LEU A 796 -6.64 -5.21 -30.96
C LEU A 796 -5.86 -5.52 -29.68
N LEU A 797 -5.25 -6.71 -29.63
CA LEU A 797 -4.50 -7.21 -28.48
C LEU A 797 -3.07 -7.53 -28.94
N ILE A 798 -2.08 -6.86 -28.39
CA ILE A 798 -0.66 -7.14 -28.63
C ILE A 798 -0.01 -7.53 -27.32
N THR A 799 0.51 -8.75 -27.25
CA THR A 799 1.14 -9.29 -26.06
C THR A 799 2.55 -9.75 -26.37
N CYS A 800 3.51 -9.35 -25.55
CA CYS A 800 4.88 -9.84 -25.62
C CYS A 800 5.19 -10.65 -24.36
N THR A 801 5.72 -11.85 -24.51
CA THR A 801 6.14 -12.68 -23.37
C THR A 801 7.38 -12.14 -22.69
N ASN A 802 8.24 -11.41 -23.44
CA ASN A 802 9.43 -10.75 -22.93
C ASN A 802 9.38 -9.23 -23.25
N VAL A 803 8.87 -8.45 -22.32
CA VAL A 803 8.64 -7.00 -22.55
C VAL A 803 9.93 -6.17 -22.38
N THR A 804 10.81 -6.55 -21.43
CA THR A 804 11.98 -5.74 -21.04
C THR A 804 13.29 -6.52 -20.92
N GLY A 805 13.34 -7.75 -21.40
CA GLY A 805 14.46 -8.69 -21.22
C GLY A 805 14.21 -9.72 -20.11
N GLU A 806 14.84 -10.89 -20.21
CA GLU A 806 14.78 -11.95 -19.20
C GLU A 806 15.91 -11.78 -18.18
N GLY A 807 15.54 -11.59 -16.90
CA GLY A 807 16.48 -11.44 -15.78
C GLY A 807 17.17 -10.07 -15.73
N THR A 808 17.85 -9.65 -16.78
CA THR A 808 18.41 -8.30 -16.94
C THR A 808 17.65 -7.54 -18.02
N MET A 809 17.67 -6.22 -17.96
CA MET A 809 17.06 -5.41 -19.01
C MET A 809 17.89 -5.48 -20.27
N SER A 810 17.22 -5.78 -21.38
CA SER A 810 17.87 -5.92 -22.69
C SER A 810 16.90 -5.48 -23.78
N ASP A 811 17.25 -4.44 -24.50
CA ASP A 811 16.46 -3.99 -25.65
C ASP A 811 16.71 -4.83 -26.91
N ILE A 812 17.62 -5.78 -26.84
CA ILE A 812 17.89 -6.75 -27.90
C ILE A 812 16.96 -7.95 -27.78
N ASP A 813 16.67 -8.38 -26.55
CA ASP A 813 15.94 -9.62 -26.27
C ASP A 813 14.42 -9.42 -26.08
N CYS A 814 13.91 -8.20 -26.22
CA CYS A 814 12.46 -7.93 -26.11
C CYS A 814 11.75 -7.96 -27.45
N GLY A 815 10.47 -8.35 -27.43
CA GLY A 815 9.61 -8.38 -28.60
C GLY A 815 9.27 -6.96 -29.13
N ARG A 816 9.05 -6.84 -30.45
CA ARG A 816 8.79 -5.58 -31.15
C ARG A 816 7.62 -5.66 -32.09
N ALA A 817 6.83 -4.58 -32.13
CA ALA A 817 5.77 -4.45 -33.12
C ALA A 817 5.86 -3.10 -33.83
N ARG A 818 5.85 -3.15 -35.16
CA ARG A 818 5.69 -1.99 -36.05
C ARG A 818 4.38 -2.13 -36.79
N ILE A 819 3.49 -1.14 -36.63
CA ILE A 819 2.16 -1.13 -37.24
C ILE A 819 1.93 0.25 -37.85
N VAL A 820 1.82 0.30 -39.16
CA VAL A 820 1.78 1.56 -39.95
C VAL A 820 0.68 1.49 -40.96
N ASP A 821 -0.19 2.49 -41.03
CA ASP A 821 -1.30 2.59 -41.99
C ASP A 821 -2.20 1.32 -42.00
N VAL A 822 -2.62 0.87 -40.79
CA VAL A 822 -3.39 -0.39 -40.61
C VAL A 822 -4.80 -0.11 -40.13
N ASP A 823 -5.77 -0.81 -40.73
CA ASP A 823 -7.14 -0.85 -40.26
C ASP A 823 -7.40 -2.17 -39.52
N VAL A 824 -7.89 -2.11 -38.31
CA VAL A 824 -8.36 -3.28 -37.52
C VAL A 824 -9.87 -3.24 -37.47
N LEU A 825 -10.52 -4.24 -38.09
CA LEU A 825 -11.97 -4.26 -38.30
C LEU A 825 -12.53 -5.64 -37.86
N ASN A 826 -13.10 -5.71 -36.68
CA ASN A 826 -13.71 -6.93 -36.12
C ASN A 826 -14.88 -6.58 -35.19
N ALA A 827 -15.67 -7.57 -34.77
CA ALA A 827 -16.81 -7.38 -33.89
C ALA A 827 -16.42 -6.93 -32.47
N GLY A 828 -15.21 -7.25 -32.02
CA GLY A 828 -14.68 -6.78 -30.73
C GLY A 828 -15.36 -7.47 -29.54
N ILE A 829 -15.56 -6.67 -28.47
CA ILE A 829 -16.21 -7.10 -27.22
C ILE A 829 -17.73 -7.28 -27.47
N ASP A 830 -18.32 -8.32 -26.92
CA ASP A 830 -19.76 -8.48 -26.77
C ASP A 830 -20.27 -7.51 -25.68
N TRP A 831 -20.64 -6.31 -26.08
CA TRP A 831 -21.07 -5.24 -25.15
C TRP A 831 -22.45 -5.44 -24.57
N GLU A 832 -23.23 -6.39 -25.06
CA GLU A 832 -24.59 -6.70 -24.58
C GLU A 832 -24.56 -7.74 -23.45
N ASN A 833 -23.41 -8.37 -23.20
CA ASN A 833 -23.26 -9.36 -22.15
C ASN A 833 -23.26 -8.72 -20.75
N GLU A 834 -24.34 -8.93 -20.00
CA GLU A 834 -24.52 -8.42 -18.64
C GLU A 834 -23.47 -8.94 -17.63
N GLY A 835 -22.77 -10.02 -17.95
CA GLY A 835 -21.67 -10.57 -17.13
C GLY A 835 -20.36 -9.82 -17.24
N ASN A 836 -20.23 -8.82 -18.10
CA ASN A 836 -19.00 -8.09 -18.30
C ASN A 836 -18.60 -7.24 -17.09
N VAL A 837 -17.36 -7.42 -16.63
CA VAL A 837 -16.74 -6.63 -15.56
C VAL A 837 -15.48 -5.96 -16.13
N TYR A 838 -15.64 -4.74 -16.64
CA TYR A 838 -14.60 -4.06 -17.44
C TYR A 838 -13.34 -3.75 -16.65
N TRP A 839 -13.46 -3.30 -15.39
CA TRP A 839 -12.31 -2.97 -14.55
C TRP A 839 -11.41 -4.17 -14.21
N SER A 840 -11.98 -5.39 -14.22
CA SER A 840 -11.22 -6.63 -13.98
C SER A 840 -10.71 -7.30 -15.25
N ALA A 841 -11.06 -6.74 -16.43
CA ALA A 841 -10.83 -7.35 -17.73
C ALA A 841 -11.53 -8.70 -17.93
N MET A 842 -12.60 -8.96 -17.17
CA MET A 842 -13.48 -10.13 -17.33
C MET A 842 -14.66 -9.77 -18.22
N TYR A 843 -14.50 -9.96 -19.51
CA TYR A 843 -15.55 -9.74 -20.51
C TYR A 843 -15.32 -10.64 -21.73
N SER A 844 -16.41 -10.96 -22.42
CA SER A 844 -16.39 -11.78 -23.65
C SER A 844 -16.07 -10.92 -24.87
N ARG A 845 -15.49 -11.57 -25.90
CA ARG A 845 -15.28 -10.99 -27.21
C ARG A 845 -15.92 -11.89 -28.25
N ASP A 846 -16.56 -11.28 -29.24
CA ASP A 846 -17.04 -11.98 -30.42
C ASP A 846 -15.88 -12.22 -31.41
N GLU A 847 -15.05 -11.20 -31.61
CA GLU A 847 -13.88 -11.26 -32.48
C GLU A 847 -12.72 -10.41 -31.89
N SER A 848 -11.49 -10.75 -32.28
CA SER A 848 -10.29 -9.96 -31.96
C SER A 848 -9.19 -10.14 -32.98
N ALA A 849 -8.31 -9.13 -33.09
CA ALA A 849 -7.00 -9.26 -33.71
C ALA A 849 -5.96 -9.44 -32.58
N GLU A 850 -5.42 -10.64 -32.47
CA GLU A 850 -4.48 -11.02 -31.43
C GLU A 850 -3.08 -11.23 -31.99
N ILE A 851 -2.09 -10.59 -31.38
CA ILE A 851 -0.67 -10.70 -31.75
C ILE A 851 0.10 -11.11 -30.49
N VAL A 852 0.74 -12.27 -30.53
CA VAL A 852 1.58 -12.80 -29.46
C VAL A 852 3.02 -12.89 -29.95
N LEU A 853 3.93 -12.19 -29.29
CA LEU A 853 5.35 -12.17 -29.59
C LEU A 853 6.15 -12.91 -28.52
N HIS A 854 6.88 -13.95 -28.90
CA HIS A 854 7.70 -14.72 -27.99
C HIS A 854 9.16 -14.27 -27.99
N GLY A 855 9.72 -14.03 -26.81
CA GLY A 855 11.12 -13.60 -26.67
C GLY A 855 11.41 -12.31 -27.42
N ASN A 856 12.35 -12.34 -28.35
CA ASN A 856 12.73 -11.22 -29.21
C ASN A 856 11.97 -11.16 -30.56
N ALA A 857 10.84 -11.87 -30.68
CA ALA A 857 10.04 -11.90 -31.92
C ALA A 857 9.66 -10.49 -32.38
N GLU A 858 9.56 -10.31 -33.68
CA GLU A 858 9.16 -9.05 -34.30
C GLU A 858 7.94 -9.23 -35.20
N ILE A 859 7.06 -8.24 -35.22
CA ILE A 859 6.00 -8.16 -36.23
C ILE A 859 6.04 -6.79 -36.92
N ASP A 860 5.85 -6.80 -38.24
CA ASP A 860 5.85 -5.59 -39.07
C ASP A 860 4.63 -5.64 -40.01
N ILE A 861 3.62 -4.81 -39.70
CA ILE A 861 2.35 -4.73 -40.41
C ILE A 861 2.25 -3.36 -41.06
N GLU A 862 2.05 -3.29 -42.36
CA GLU A 862 1.96 -2.00 -43.06
C GLU A 862 0.99 -2.06 -44.23
N GLY A 863 0.16 -1.00 -44.34
CA GLY A 863 -0.70 -0.72 -45.50
C GLY A 863 -1.79 -1.77 -45.75
N CYS A 864 -2.37 -2.36 -44.70
CA CYS A 864 -3.35 -3.44 -44.83
C CYS A 864 -4.49 -3.36 -43.81
N ALA A 865 -5.47 -4.26 -43.94
CA ALA A 865 -6.58 -4.36 -43.01
C ALA A 865 -6.66 -5.75 -42.37
N LEU A 866 -6.62 -5.81 -41.05
CA LEU A 866 -6.88 -7.00 -40.24
C LEU A 866 -8.40 -7.11 -40.01
N ARG A 867 -9.04 -8.15 -40.56
CA ARG A 867 -10.48 -8.31 -40.56
C ARG A 867 -10.93 -9.56 -39.81
N GLY A 868 -12.00 -9.46 -39.00
CA GLY A 868 -12.55 -10.57 -38.22
C GLY A 868 -11.55 -11.08 -37.17
N ASN A 869 -11.61 -12.37 -36.86
CA ASN A 869 -10.65 -13.02 -35.99
C ASN A 869 -9.30 -13.22 -36.69
N CYS A 870 -8.27 -12.54 -36.22
CA CYS A 870 -6.88 -12.70 -36.66
C CYS A 870 -6.03 -13.11 -35.45
N ALA A 871 -5.25 -14.19 -35.58
CA ALA A 871 -4.34 -14.63 -34.53
C ALA A 871 -2.93 -14.84 -35.13
N TYR A 872 -1.98 -14.05 -34.67
CA TYR A 872 -0.59 -14.11 -35.09
C TYR A 872 0.29 -14.46 -33.87
N GLU A 873 0.86 -15.65 -33.88
CA GLU A 873 1.82 -16.09 -32.88
C GLU A 873 3.20 -16.17 -33.52
N VAL A 874 4.09 -15.26 -33.13
CA VAL A 874 5.44 -15.13 -33.71
C VAL A 874 6.46 -15.74 -32.75
N PRO A 875 7.14 -16.81 -33.15
CA PRO A 875 8.12 -17.48 -32.30
C PRO A 875 9.39 -16.66 -32.07
N ASN A 876 10.08 -16.92 -30.99
CA ASN A 876 11.37 -16.31 -30.68
C ASN A 876 12.35 -16.43 -31.84
N GLY A 877 13.08 -15.38 -32.17
CA GLY A 877 14.05 -15.34 -33.27
C GLY A 877 13.44 -15.18 -34.67
N LYS A 878 12.12 -14.95 -34.76
CA LYS A 878 11.41 -14.73 -36.02
C LYS A 878 10.80 -13.35 -36.12
N ARG A 879 10.77 -12.84 -37.34
CA ARG A 879 10.03 -11.66 -37.74
C ARG A 879 8.92 -12.04 -38.71
N LEU A 880 7.70 -11.61 -38.42
CA LEU A 880 6.56 -11.74 -39.33
C LEU A 880 6.31 -10.39 -40.03
N VAL A 881 6.31 -10.41 -41.35
CA VAL A 881 6.03 -9.24 -42.19
C VAL A 881 4.66 -9.44 -42.85
N ILE A 882 3.75 -8.50 -42.66
CA ILE A 882 2.38 -8.52 -43.20
C ILE A 882 2.20 -7.29 -44.10
N ARG A 883 1.82 -7.51 -45.34
CA ARG A 883 1.59 -6.46 -46.36
C ARG A 883 0.33 -6.75 -47.19
N SER A 884 -0.28 -5.73 -47.75
CA SER A 884 -1.33 -5.91 -48.75
C SER A 884 -0.80 -6.46 -50.09
N VAL A 885 -1.59 -7.29 -50.73
CA VAL A 885 -1.26 -7.83 -52.05
C VAL A 885 -1.87 -6.96 -53.13
N ASN A 886 -1.05 -6.49 -54.09
CA ASN A 886 -1.48 -5.68 -55.24
C ASN A 886 -2.27 -4.41 -54.86
N GLY A 887 -2.04 -3.85 -53.68
CA GLY A 887 -2.76 -2.69 -53.17
C GLY A 887 -4.18 -2.97 -52.67
N ASP A 888 -4.61 -4.23 -52.61
CA ASP A 888 -5.84 -4.64 -51.92
C ASP A 888 -5.56 -4.85 -50.41
N ALA A 889 -5.99 -3.88 -49.62
CA ALA A 889 -5.78 -3.90 -48.18
C ALA A 889 -6.37 -5.14 -47.46
N GLY A 890 -7.38 -5.77 -48.07
CA GLY A 890 -8.02 -6.99 -47.50
C GLY A 890 -7.35 -8.30 -47.94
N CYS A 891 -6.43 -8.28 -48.89
CA CYS A 891 -5.66 -9.43 -49.32
C CYS A 891 -4.25 -9.35 -48.72
N LEU A 892 -3.90 -10.25 -47.78
CA LEU A 892 -2.66 -10.19 -47.05
C LEU A 892 -1.61 -11.14 -47.57
N SER A 893 -0.35 -10.72 -47.61
CA SER A 893 0.83 -11.56 -47.73
C SER A 893 1.54 -11.64 -46.38
N GLU A 894 1.89 -12.84 -45.95
CA GLU A 894 2.59 -13.11 -44.72
C GLU A 894 3.95 -13.75 -45.05
N THR A 895 5.01 -13.15 -44.52
CA THR A 895 6.37 -13.64 -44.72
C THR A 895 7.10 -13.74 -43.40
N TYR A 896 7.64 -14.90 -43.11
CA TYR A 896 8.50 -15.10 -41.93
C TYR A 896 9.96 -15.00 -42.34
N GLU A 897 10.70 -14.19 -41.57
CA GLU A 897 12.13 -13.96 -41.70
C GLU A 897 12.86 -14.39 -40.45
N ASP A 898 14.15 -14.78 -40.54
CA ASP A 898 14.98 -15.01 -39.37
C ASP A 898 15.57 -13.69 -38.85
N ILE A 899 15.49 -13.45 -37.55
CA ILE A 899 16.19 -12.36 -36.89
C ILE A 899 17.65 -12.76 -36.69
N VAL A 900 18.59 -11.93 -37.12
CA VAL A 900 20.00 -12.12 -36.79
C VAL A 900 20.20 -12.07 -35.29
N PRO A 901 20.78 -13.10 -34.63
CA PRO A 901 20.98 -13.10 -33.21
C PRO A 901 21.70 -11.82 -32.69
N GLY A 902 21.12 -11.15 -31.71
CA GLY A 902 21.66 -9.93 -31.13
C GLY A 902 21.46 -8.66 -31.97
N VAL A 903 20.79 -8.73 -33.13
CA VAL A 903 20.55 -7.57 -34.01
C VAL A 903 19.06 -7.43 -34.30
N PRO A 904 18.33 -6.61 -33.56
CA PRO A 904 16.93 -6.31 -33.88
C PRO A 904 16.85 -5.49 -35.20
N SER A 905 15.72 -5.62 -35.94
CA SER A 905 15.57 -4.86 -37.21
C SER A 905 15.44 -3.35 -36.98
N TRP A 906 14.99 -2.95 -35.82
CA TRP A 906 14.90 -1.55 -35.38
C TRP A 906 14.87 -1.46 -33.84
N ARG A 907 15.15 -0.25 -33.31
CA ARG A 907 15.01 0.06 -31.88
C ARG A 907 14.72 1.52 -31.63
N TRP A 908 14.09 1.82 -30.52
CA TRP A 908 14.00 3.18 -30.00
C TRP A 908 15.27 3.54 -29.23
N LYS A 909 15.88 4.69 -29.57
CA LYS A 909 16.94 5.31 -28.78
C LYS A 909 16.38 6.47 -27.99
N TYR A 910 16.76 6.61 -26.72
CA TYR A 910 16.34 7.69 -25.86
C TYR A 910 17.50 8.60 -25.50
N ALA A 911 17.28 9.91 -25.58
CA ALA A 911 18.27 10.91 -25.18
C ALA A 911 17.59 12.09 -24.48
N PHE A 912 18.29 12.71 -23.55
CA PHE A 912 17.84 13.98 -22.98
C PHE A 912 18.05 15.10 -23.99
N GLY A 913 16.98 15.81 -24.35
CA GLY A 913 17.01 17.00 -25.19
C GLY A 913 17.46 18.26 -24.44
N GLY A 914 17.61 19.37 -25.18
CA GLY A 914 18.11 20.63 -24.62
C GLY A 914 17.19 21.35 -23.64
N LYS A 915 15.93 20.87 -23.45
CA LYS A 915 14.93 21.41 -22.50
C LYS A 915 14.53 20.39 -21.46
N ASP A 916 15.42 19.47 -21.12
CA ASP A 916 15.18 18.37 -20.20
C ASP A 916 14.03 17.40 -20.63
N ASP A 917 13.56 17.50 -21.86
CA ASP A 917 12.68 16.54 -22.51
C ASP A 917 13.44 15.25 -22.84
N ILE A 918 12.72 14.14 -22.96
CA ILE A 918 13.28 12.88 -23.47
C ILE A 918 12.84 12.74 -24.92
N GLN A 919 13.82 12.75 -25.81
CA GLN A 919 13.63 12.51 -27.23
C GLN A 919 13.86 11.03 -27.51
N SER A 920 12.98 10.43 -28.33
CA SER A 920 13.13 9.06 -28.78
C SER A 920 13.22 9.00 -30.30
N ASP A 921 14.30 8.43 -30.81
CA ASP A 921 14.55 8.24 -32.24
C ASP A 921 14.38 6.77 -32.61
N LEU A 922 13.57 6.52 -33.64
CA LEU A 922 13.45 5.19 -34.24
C LEU A 922 14.64 4.94 -35.18
N VAL A 923 15.53 4.07 -34.78
CA VAL A 923 16.71 3.68 -35.55
C VAL A 923 16.45 2.36 -36.24
N LYS A 924 16.41 2.35 -37.58
CA LYS A 924 16.42 1.13 -38.38
C LYS A 924 17.85 0.63 -38.45
N LEU A 925 18.06 -0.61 -38.06
CA LEU A 925 19.34 -1.26 -38.17
C LEU A 925 19.33 -1.99 -39.53
N HIS A 926 20.21 -1.58 -40.45
CA HIS A 926 20.30 -2.25 -41.74
C HIS A 926 20.78 -3.68 -41.54
N LEU A 927 19.94 -4.65 -41.88
CA LEU A 927 20.28 -6.07 -41.99
C LEU A 927 21.17 -6.30 -43.19
#